data_856ed38c862a41256fd7e34b89dee98a
#
_entry.id   856ed38c862a41256fd7e34b89dee98a
#
_cell.length_a   1.000
_cell.length_b   1.000
_cell.length_c   1.000
_cell.angle_alpha   90.00
_cell.angle_beta   90.00
_cell.angle_gamma   90.00
#
_symmetry.space_group_name_H-M   'P 1'
#
loop_
_entity.id
_entity.type
_entity.pdbx_description
1 polymer ?
#
loop_
_entity_poly.entity_id
_entity_poly.type
_entity_poly.pdbx_seq_one_letter_code
_entity_poly.pdbx_strand_id
1 'polypeptide(L)'
;MSRMRKQTAFILLVFSFSVLIPAFSAAQDRLKTYPGYEQYQKMSKEIQGAVKLGTLQQVTWKDAGKTFEFTKDSKIWRYDIKSKKTTEVGAAQPPAKPEGFGRPAGMPERGRQFTEAVSPDKKLKAFCRDRNLWLSDADGKNEFAVTTEGNEKARTKYGSASWVYGEELNQNSAMWWSPDSKKIAYYRFDESKAPDYFLQLDQTKLYSKADIEAYPKAGQPNPIAEMYIYDIAAKKITQVDVRDGKPFEDAVVGHYAYRVSWSPDGKELLFNRTNRRQNIMEFTAANPETGKCRVIIREEWPPSWAENSPPMQYLKDNKRFIWTSERTGFRNIYLYDLSGKLLATLTKHPFEVANIIKVDEDAGLLYYMARDGANHMMMQLHRVNLDGKKDVRLTDPAYNHSVAAANISPDNKYFVDTAQTHDAPPFTRLIDAKGKTVAELAKSDMTKFEQLGLKKVELIKFKSADGSRDLFGVLHFPSNFDPNKKYPLLVSVYAGPGWAGASERFATSNPFTEYGFLVASFDTRGSAGLGKKAMDAIYMHLGVVEMDDQAAGVKSLWDRAYVNKDRVGIYGTSYGGYASALCLLRHPEAFAAASAASAVTSWYQYDTIYTERYMWIPQENKDGYEAGNAMKYIDNLKGRLMIYYGTADNNVHPTNAMQLIQALQKAGKSFEVQVGPDAGHSGLRPDRMMEFFIENLVLNK
;
A
#
# COMPACT_ATOMS: atom_id res chain seq x y z
N MET A 1 -94.56 2.01 56.34
CA MET A 1 -93.39 1.51 57.03
C MET A 1 -93.12 0.12 56.61
N SER A 2 -92.22 -0.13 55.62
CA SER A 2 -91.73 -1.46 55.31
C SER A 2 -90.47 -1.28 54.48
N ARG A 3 -89.33 -1.72 54.94
CA ARG A 3 -88.05 -1.68 54.27
C ARG A 3 -87.95 -2.90 53.31
N MET A 4 -87.88 -2.63 52.04
CA MET A 4 -87.47 -3.63 51.00
C MET A 4 -85.94 -3.69 50.91
N ARG A 5 -85.35 -4.86 51.21
CA ARG A 5 -83.96 -5.16 50.93
C ARG A 5 -83.80 -5.55 49.42
N LYS A 6 -83.01 -4.80 48.70
CA LYS A 6 -82.53 -5.21 47.35
C LYS A 6 -81.21 -5.98 47.51
N GLN A 7 -81.21 -7.21 47.14
CA GLN A 7 -79.95 -7.99 46.91
C GLN A 7 -79.35 -7.60 45.55
N THR A 8 -78.13 -7.10 45.60
CA THR A 8 -77.36 -6.80 44.41
C THR A 8 -76.38 -7.95 44.21
N ALA A 9 -76.55 -8.72 43.12
CA ALA A 9 -75.62 -9.76 42.67
C ALA A 9 -74.40 -9.10 42.05
N PHE A 10 -73.23 -9.33 42.65
CA PHE A 10 -71.92 -8.89 42.09
C PHE A 10 -71.43 -9.96 41.04
N ILE A 11 -71.51 -9.65 39.75
CA ILE A 11 -70.85 -10.43 38.70
C ILE A 11 -69.39 -10.03 38.66
N LEU A 12 -68.49 -10.91 39.11
CA LEU A 12 -67.02 -10.74 38.96
C LEU A 12 -66.63 -11.04 37.48
N LEU A 13 -66.40 -9.96 36.72
CA LEU A 13 -65.79 -10.07 35.42
C LEU A 13 -64.26 -10.21 35.63
N VAL A 14 -63.69 -11.39 35.49
CA VAL A 14 -62.25 -11.63 35.43
C VAL A 14 -61.75 -11.17 34.09
N PHE A 15 -61.21 -9.94 34.04
CA PHE A 15 -60.39 -9.48 32.91
C PHE A 15 -59.00 -10.14 33.02
N SER A 16 -58.78 -11.18 32.21
CA SER A 16 -57.43 -11.68 31.96
C SER A 16 -56.66 -10.62 31.16
N PHE A 17 -55.92 -9.80 31.84
CA PHE A 17 -54.90 -8.96 31.25
C PHE A 17 -53.80 -9.90 30.72
N SER A 18 -53.84 -10.26 29.45
CA SER A 18 -52.68 -10.78 28.75
C SER A 18 -51.65 -9.64 28.69
N VAL A 19 -50.69 -9.62 29.61
CA VAL A 19 -49.51 -8.78 29.52
C VAL A 19 -48.74 -9.25 28.32
N LEU A 20 -48.97 -8.64 27.15
CA LEU A 20 -48.01 -8.63 26.08
C LEU A 20 -46.77 -7.93 26.65
N ILE A 21 -45.83 -8.71 27.16
CA ILE A 21 -44.48 -8.24 27.40
C ILE A 21 -43.98 -7.93 25.96
N PRO A 22 -43.74 -6.64 25.63
CA PRO A 22 -43.03 -6.37 24.38
C PRO A 22 -41.70 -7.08 24.57
N ALA A 23 -41.42 -8.05 23.72
CA ALA A 23 -40.07 -8.53 23.54
C ALA A 23 -39.25 -7.28 23.21
N PHE A 24 -38.57 -6.72 24.18
CA PHE A 24 -37.50 -5.78 23.94
C PHE A 24 -36.49 -6.55 23.08
N SER A 25 -36.63 -6.46 21.78
CA SER A 25 -35.57 -6.73 20.87
C SER A 25 -34.46 -5.77 21.28
N ALA A 26 -33.57 -6.23 22.17
CA ALA A 26 -32.31 -5.53 22.40
C ALA A 26 -31.76 -5.19 21.02
N ALA A 27 -31.31 -3.95 20.81
CA ALA A 27 -30.64 -3.55 19.57
C ALA A 27 -29.50 -4.54 19.31
N GLN A 28 -29.81 -5.55 18.52
CA GLN A 28 -28.97 -6.73 18.38
C GLN A 28 -27.95 -6.48 17.28
N ASP A 29 -26.75 -6.94 17.52
CA ASP A 29 -25.80 -7.26 16.47
C ASP A 29 -26.43 -8.36 15.61
N ARG A 30 -27.14 -7.97 14.54
CA ARG A 30 -27.91 -8.87 13.67
C ARG A 30 -27.05 -9.97 13.08
N LEU A 31 -25.77 -9.69 12.83
CA LEU A 31 -24.82 -10.67 12.32
C LEU A 31 -24.81 -11.96 13.16
N LYS A 32 -24.99 -11.86 14.48
CA LYS A 32 -25.00 -13.03 15.38
C LYS A 32 -26.18 -13.96 15.16
N THR A 33 -27.23 -13.48 14.53
CA THR A 33 -28.44 -14.28 14.22
C THR A 33 -28.42 -14.85 12.80
N TYR A 34 -27.41 -14.51 11.98
CA TYR A 34 -27.36 -14.89 10.60
C TYR A 34 -26.70 -16.26 10.39
N PRO A 35 -27.07 -16.96 9.31
CA PRO A 35 -26.44 -18.22 8.96
C PRO A 35 -24.94 -18.05 8.77
N GLY A 36 -24.17 -19.07 9.20
CA GLY A 36 -22.71 -19.05 9.11
C GLY A 36 -21.99 -18.36 10.25
N TYR A 37 -22.67 -17.56 11.12
CA TYR A 37 -22.00 -16.86 12.21
C TYR A 37 -21.33 -17.83 13.21
N GLU A 38 -22.03 -18.85 13.66
CA GLU A 38 -21.48 -19.86 14.58
C GLU A 38 -20.29 -20.60 13.97
N GLN A 39 -20.41 -20.98 12.69
CA GLN A 39 -19.33 -21.61 11.95
C GLN A 39 -18.11 -20.69 11.84
N TYR A 40 -18.31 -19.42 11.53
CA TYR A 40 -17.24 -18.44 11.50
C TYR A 40 -16.58 -18.27 12.87
N GLN A 41 -17.34 -18.15 13.97
CA GLN A 41 -16.81 -18.03 15.32
C GLN A 41 -15.96 -19.24 15.73
N LYS A 42 -16.40 -20.42 15.34
CA LYS A 42 -15.71 -21.70 15.58
C LYS A 42 -14.44 -21.80 14.77
N MET A 43 -14.51 -21.55 13.48
CA MET A 43 -13.46 -21.92 12.53
C MET A 43 -12.43 -20.84 12.26
N SER A 44 -12.76 -19.56 12.41
CA SER A 44 -11.83 -18.47 12.07
C SER A 44 -10.49 -18.55 12.81
N LYS A 45 -10.52 -18.87 14.12
CA LYS A 45 -9.30 -19.07 14.93
C LYS A 45 -8.60 -20.38 14.61
N GLU A 46 -9.37 -21.45 14.36
CA GLU A 46 -8.86 -22.78 14.04
C GLU A 46 -8.09 -22.74 12.70
N ILE A 47 -8.63 -22.06 11.69
CA ILE A 47 -8.02 -21.88 10.37
C ILE A 47 -6.70 -21.12 10.48
N GLN A 48 -6.66 -20.03 11.25
CA GLN A 48 -5.42 -19.26 11.45
C GLN A 48 -4.29 -20.08 12.08
N GLY A 49 -4.61 -21.00 12.97
CA GLY A 49 -3.66 -21.89 13.65
C GLY A 49 -3.52 -23.27 13.03
N ALA A 50 -4.07 -23.51 11.83
CA ALA A 50 -4.13 -24.85 11.23
C ALA A 50 -2.78 -25.35 10.70
N VAL A 51 -1.83 -24.46 10.41
CA VAL A 51 -0.51 -24.84 9.88
C VAL A 51 0.59 -24.25 10.75
N LYS A 52 1.49 -25.09 11.22
CA LYS A 52 2.75 -24.61 11.80
C LYS A 52 3.76 -24.43 10.68
N LEU A 53 4.12 -23.18 10.40
CA LEU A 53 4.94 -22.86 9.24
C LEU A 53 6.39 -23.35 9.41
N GLY A 54 6.94 -23.95 8.37
CA GLY A 54 8.32 -24.40 8.28
C GLY A 54 9.30 -23.29 7.97
N THR A 55 9.16 -22.15 8.65
CA THR A 55 10.03 -20.98 8.52
C THR A 55 10.98 -20.86 9.70
N LEU A 56 12.17 -20.29 9.44
CA LEU A 56 13.13 -19.92 10.48
C LEU A 56 13.14 -18.39 10.59
N GLN A 57 13.23 -17.90 11.84
CA GLN A 57 13.30 -16.48 12.11
C GLN A 57 14.68 -16.09 12.64
N GLN A 58 15.10 -14.83 12.43
CA GLN A 58 16.32 -14.24 13.01
C GLN A 58 17.58 -15.08 12.74
N VAL A 59 17.80 -15.44 11.47
CA VAL A 59 19.03 -16.16 11.08
C VAL A 59 20.24 -15.26 11.34
N THR A 60 21.22 -15.78 12.12
CA THR A 60 22.45 -15.07 12.45
C THR A 60 23.64 -16.01 12.28
N TRP A 61 24.50 -15.71 11.32
CA TRP A 61 25.71 -16.48 11.06
C TRP A 61 26.75 -16.29 12.15
N LYS A 62 27.45 -17.38 12.48
CA LYS A 62 28.52 -17.46 13.45
C LYS A 62 29.75 -18.16 12.84
N ASP A 63 30.88 -18.10 13.54
CA ASP A 63 32.10 -18.81 13.20
C ASP A 63 32.52 -18.64 11.73
N ALA A 64 32.45 -17.37 11.23
CA ALA A 64 32.77 -16.99 9.85
C ALA A 64 32.00 -17.81 8.78
N GLY A 65 30.73 -18.13 9.07
CA GLY A 65 29.85 -18.85 8.15
C GLY A 65 29.84 -20.38 8.30
N LYS A 66 30.49 -20.94 9.35
CA LYS A 66 30.48 -22.38 9.61
C LYS A 66 29.25 -22.86 10.36
N THR A 67 28.67 -21.98 11.16
CA THR A 67 27.44 -22.24 11.92
C THR A 67 26.48 -21.05 11.77
N PHE A 68 25.21 -21.25 12.08
CA PHE A 68 24.25 -20.16 12.22
C PHE A 68 23.24 -20.46 13.31
N GLU A 69 22.77 -19.42 13.95
CA GLU A 69 21.67 -19.45 14.91
C GLU A 69 20.38 -19.01 14.25
N PHE A 70 19.26 -19.52 14.71
CA PHE A 70 17.93 -19.13 14.28
C PHE A 70 16.92 -19.33 15.40
N THR A 71 15.80 -18.60 15.32
CA THR A 71 14.67 -18.75 16.24
C THR A 71 13.59 -19.62 15.61
N LYS A 72 13.12 -20.62 16.36
CA LYS A 72 11.98 -21.46 16.04
C LYS A 72 11.32 -21.93 17.33
N ASP A 73 9.98 -21.94 17.39
CA ASP A 73 9.17 -22.39 18.54
C ASP A 73 9.62 -21.74 19.88
N SER A 74 9.85 -20.42 19.88
CA SER A 74 10.33 -19.63 21.03
C SER A 74 11.67 -20.07 21.61
N LYS A 75 12.47 -20.78 20.84
CA LYS A 75 13.82 -21.24 21.21
C LYS A 75 14.85 -20.76 20.18
N ILE A 76 16.09 -20.59 20.65
CA ILE A 76 17.24 -20.34 19.79
C ILE A 76 17.94 -21.68 19.54
N TRP A 77 18.15 -21.96 18.28
CA TRP A 77 18.80 -23.15 17.79
C TRP A 77 20.09 -22.79 17.06
N ARG A 78 21.13 -23.58 17.16
CA ARG A 78 22.36 -23.45 16.37
C ARG A 78 22.50 -24.66 15.44
N TYR A 79 22.72 -24.41 14.17
CA TYR A 79 22.99 -25.38 13.14
C TYR A 79 24.47 -25.36 12.77
N ASP A 80 25.14 -26.53 12.80
CA ASP A 80 26.52 -26.72 12.35
C ASP A 80 26.53 -27.38 10.97
N ILE A 81 27.13 -26.70 9.98
CA ILE A 81 27.10 -27.12 8.58
C ILE A 81 27.87 -28.42 8.36
N LYS A 82 29.00 -28.59 9.04
CA LYS A 82 29.87 -29.77 8.84
C LYS A 82 29.24 -31.02 9.41
N SER A 83 28.76 -30.99 10.63
CA SER A 83 28.13 -32.12 11.29
C SER A 83 26.67 -32.32 10.90
N LYS A 84 26.02 -31.33 10.29
CA LYS A 84 24.57 -31.27 9.96
C LYS A 84 23.68 -31.45 11.21
N LYS A 85 24.15 -31.02 12.38
CA LYS A 85 23.40 -31.11 13.63
C LYS A 85 22.84 -29.76 14.08
N THR A 86 21.64 -29.85 14.64
CA THR A 86 20.99 -28.73 15.31
C THR A 86 21.02 -28.94 16.82
N THR A 87 21.42 -27.93 17.57
CA THR A 87 21.46 -27.96 19.05
C THR A 87 20.69 -26.76 19.60
N GLU A 88 19.94 -26.97 20.68
CA GLU A 88 19.27 -25.87 21.40
C GLU A 88 20.32 -25.06 22.17
N VAL A 89 20.26 -23.70 22.05
CA VAL A 89 21.23 -22.78 22.67
C VAL A 89 20.58 -21.93 23.77
N GLY A 90 19.27 -21.79 23.75
CA GLY A 90 18.55 -21.02 24.77
C GLY A 90 17.12 -20.68 24.37
N ALA A 91 16.46 -19.90 25.23
CA ALA A 91 15.12 -19.37 24.95
C ALA A 91 15.20 -18.10 24.09
N ALA A 92 14.32 -17.97 23.13
CA ALA A 92 14.17 -16.74 22.35
C ALA A 92 13.33 -15.71 23.13
N GLN A 93 13.70 -14.44 23.02
CA GLN A 93 12.81 -13.37 23.48
C GLN A 93 11.59 -13.33 22.56
N PRO A 94 10.39 -13.10 23.11
CA PRO A 94 9.21 -12.93 22.28
C PRO A 94 9.47 -11.82 21.25
N PRO A 95 9.10 -11.99 19.98
CA PRO A 95 9.16 -10.90 19.02
C PRO A 95 8.32 -9.74 19.55
N ALA A 96 8.80 -8.52 19.38
CA ALA A 96 7.99 -7.34 19.63
C ALA A 96 6.66 -7.50 18.88
N LYS A 97 5.54 -7.23 19.57
CA LYS A 97 4.23 -7.30 18.91
C LYS A 97 4.29 -6.45 17.65
N PRO A 98 3.82 -6.97 16.49
CA PRO A 98 3.69 -6.11 15.33
C PRO A 98 2.84 -4.92 15.74
N GLU A 99 3.38 -3.72 15.57
CA GLU A 99 2.56 -2.51 15.63
C GLU A 99 1.45 -2.70 14.60
N GLY A 100 0.20 -2.45 15.01
CA GLY A 100 -0.97 -2.62 14.14
C GLY A 100 -0.81 -1.84 12.82
N PHE A 101 -1.73 -2.05 11.88
CA PHE A 101 -1.80 -1.33 10.59
C PHE A 101 -1.92 0.21 10.80
N GLY A 102 -0.90 0.83 11.38
CA GLY A 102 -0.75 2.25 11.63
C GLY A 102 0.65 2.70 11.22
N ARG A 103 0.82 4.01 11.04
CA ARG A 103 2.16 4.58 10.85
C ARG A 103 3.03 4.21 12.06
N PRO A 104 4.34 3.93 11.86
CA PRO A 104 5.26 3.67 12.95
C PRO A 104 5.21 4.81 13.98
N ALA A 105 5.36 4.47 15.26
CA ALA A 105 5.40 5.47 16.33
C ALA A 105 6.50 6.51 16.07
N GLY A 106 6.19 7.78 16.24
CA GLY A 106 7.11 8.89 16.01
C GLY A 106 7.13 9.43 14.57
N MET A 107 6.39 8.84 13.63
CA MET A 107 6.23 9.42 12.31
C MET A 107 5.20 10.57 12.34
N PRO A 108 5.37 11.62 11.50
CA PRO A 108 4.38 12.67 11.36
C PRO A 108 3.02 12.12 10.93
N GLU A 109 1.94 12.86 11.16
CA GLU A 109 0.63 12.56 10.60
C GLU A 109 0.69 12.50 9.05
N ARG A 110 -0.33 11.89 8.44
CA ARG A 110 -0.44 11.74 6.99
C ARG A 110 -0.32 13.09 6.29
N GLY A 111 0.53 13.15 5.27
CA GLY A 111 0.81 14.38 4.51
C GLY A 111 1.65 15.43 5.26
N ARG A 112 1.97 15.22 6.53
CA ARG A 112 2.74 16.16 7.35
C ARG A 112 4.23 15.83 7.37
N GLN A 113 5.04 16.79 7.82
CA GLN A 113 6.47 16.68 8.00
C GLN A 113 6.88 16.78 9.47
N PHE A 114 8.08 16.31 9.78
CA PHE A 114 8.71 16.63 11.07
C PHE A 114 8.87 18.15 11.19
N THR A 115 8.46 18.68 12.32
CA THR A 115 8.54 20.13 12.60
C THR A 115 9.91 20.59 13.05
N GLU A 116 10.80 19.65 13.35
CA GLU A 116 12.17 19.95 13.80
C GLU A 116 13.19 18.94 13.24
N ALA A 117 14.46 19.36 13.16
CA ALA A 117 15.58 18.54 12.75
C ALA A 117 16.83 18.90 13.58
N VAL A 118 17.42 17.91 14.27
CA VAL A 118 18.66 18.10 15.04
C VAL A 118 19.86 17.91 14.13
N SER A 119 20.89 18.77 14.27
CA SER A 119 22.14 18.65 13.51
C SER A 119 22.87 17.33 13.82
N PRO A 120 23.64 16.76 12.87
CA PRO A 120 24.39 15.52 13.07
C PRO A 120 25.31 15.53 14.29
N ASP A 121 25.94 16.70 14.59
CA ASP A 121 26.82 16.90 15.76
C ASP A 121 26.05 17.15 17.08
N LYS A 122 24.70 17.19 17.00
CA LYS A 122 23.76 17.39 18.13
C LYS A 122 23.92 18.73 18.86
N LYS A 123 24.48 19.75 18.20
CA LYS A 123 24.66 21.08 18.83
C LYS A 123 23.54 22.05 18.46
N LEU A 124 22.95 21.91 17.29
CA LEU A 124 21.94 22.82 16.77
C LEU A 124 20.64 22.07 16.48
N LYS A 125 19.55 22.80 16.53
CA LYS A 125 18.22 22.35 16.14
C LYS A 125 17.61 23.35 15.17
N ALA A 126 17.10 22.86 14.05
CA ALA A 126 16.26 23.60 13.14
C ALA A 126 14.80 23.26 13.39
N PHE A 127 13.91 24.23 13.30
CA PHE A 127 12.48 24.00 13.48
C PHE A 127 11.63 25.02 12.70
N CYS A 128 10.41 24.61 12.38
CA CYS A 128 9.41 25.47 11.75
C CYS A 128 8.52 26.10 12.84
N ARG A 129 8.43 27.43 12.85
CA ARG A 129 7.52 28.20 13.72
C ARG A 129 6.96 29.38 12.93
N ASP A 130 5.64 29.60 13.01
CA ASP A 130 4.94 30.69 12.32
C ASP A 130 5.29 30.78 10.83
N ARG A 131 5.29 29.62 10.16
CA ARG A 131 5.64 29.44 8.73
C ARG A 131 7.08 29.83 8.36
N ASN A 132 7.97 30.00 9.34
CA ASN A 132 9.38 30.36 9.14
C ASN A 132 10.32 29.31 9.70
N LEU A 133 11.52 29.24 9.10
CA LEU A 133 12.63 28.44 9.59
C LEU A 133 13.36 29.17 10.70
N TRP A 134 13.54 28.50 11.83
CA TRP A 134 14.29 28.95 12.99
C TRP A 134 15.43 27.99 13.32
N LEU A 135 16.46 28.51 13.92
CA LEU A 135 17.54 27.74 14.50
C LEU A 135 17.71 28.08 15.99
N SER A 136 18.14 27.09 16.77
CA SER A 136 18.54 27.24 18.18
C SER A 136 19.69 26.30 18.52
N ASP A 137 20.25 26.47 19.71
CA ASP A 137 21.04 25.39 20.32
C ASP A 137 20.14 24.13 20.50
N ALA A 138 20.75 22.97 20.66
CA ALA A 138 20.00 21.72 20.79
C ALA A 138 19.06 21.68 22.03
N ASP A 139 19.40 22.48 23.07
CA ASP A 139 18.61 22.66 24.30
C ASP A 139 17.53 23.76 24.17
N GLY A 140 17.36 24.34 22.99
CA GLY A 140 16.33 25.35 22.70
C GLY A 140 16.72 26.78 23.11
N LYS A 141 17.97 27.07 23.42
CA LYS A 141 18.47 28.42 23.69
C LYS A 141 18.98 29.10 22.43
N ASN A 142 19.24 30.40 22.51
CA ASN A 142 19.83 31.23 21.45
C ASN A 142 19.08 31.13 20.12
N GLU A 143 17.75 31.15 20.19
CA GLU A 143 16.88 31.07 18.99
C GLU A 143 17.07 32.30 18.10
N PHE A 144 17.09 32.07 16.80
CA PHE A 144 17.01 33.12 15.79
C PHE A 144 16.26 32.63 14.53
N ALA A 145 15.61 33.56 13.85
CA ALA A 145 14.92 33.27 12.58
C ALA A 145 15.96 33.27 11.45
N VAL A 146 15.93 32.19 10.64
CA VAL A 146 16.67 32.13 9.37
C VAL A 146 15.85 32.80 8.27
N THR A 147 14.52 32.69 8.33
CA THR A 147 13.58 33.33 7.41
C THR A 147 12.53 34.12 8.17
N THR A 148 11.99 35.17 7.55
CA THR A 148 10.98 36.07 8.13
C THR A 148 9.80 36.35 7.19
N GLU A 149 9.86 35.85 5.95
CA GLU A 149 8.84 36.09 4.92
C GLU A 149 7.70 35.07 4.92
N GLY A 150 7.76 34.03 5.78
CA GLY A 150 6.69 33.08 5.98
C GLY A 150 5.45 33.80 6.48
N ASN A 151 4.34 33.67 5.76
CA ASN A 151 3.14 34.45 5.99
C ASN A 151 1.89 33.66 5.65
N GLU A 152 0.92 33.62 6.55
CA GLU A 152 -0.33 32.89 6.34
C GLU A 152 -1.20 33.53 5.26
N LYS A 153 -1.31 34.86 5.25
CA LYS A 153 -2.11 35.59 4.25
C LYS A 153 -1.52 35.46 2.84
N ALA A 154 -0.19 35.51 2.72
CA ALA A 154 0.51 35.28 1.45
C ALA A 154 0.64 33.80 1.13
N ARG A 155 0.30 32.91 2.06
CA ARG A 155 0.35 31.45 1.92
C ARG A 155 1.76 30.94 1.56
N THR A 156 2.78 31.57 2.12
CA THR A 156 4.17 31.15 2.00
C THR A 156 4.65 30.50 3.30
N LYS A 157 5.46 29.46 3.19
CA LYS A 157 6.02 28.74 4.35
C LYS A 157 7.43 28.23 4.08
N TYR A 158 8.24 28.16 5.12
CA TYR A 158 9.63 27.71 5.11
C TYR A 158 9.85 26.59 6.11
N GLY A 159 10.67 25.60 5.78
CA GLY A 159 10.94 24.45 6.65
C GLY A 159 9.75 23.50 6.83
N SER A 160 8.75 23.63 5.98
CA SER A 160 7.59 22.74 5.88
C SER A 160 7.26 22.51 4.43
N ALA A 161 6.60 21.40 4.07
CA ALA A 161 6.17 21.12 2.71
C ALA A 161 4.63 21.15 2.59
N SER A 162 4.13 21.18 1.36
CA SER A 162 2.70 21.00 1.08
C SER A 162 2.28 19.58 1.42
N TRP A 163 1.00 19.39 1.78
CA TRP A 163 0.41 18.12 2.15
C TRP A 163 0.59 17.05 1.05
N VAL A 164 0.38 17.41 -0.21
CA VAL A 164 0.54 16.48 -1.34
C VAL A 164 1.97 15.97 -1.53
N TYR A 165 2.99 16.72 -1.10
CA TYR A 165 4.39 16.27 -1.07
C TYR A 165 4.62 15.23 0.03
N GLY A 166 4.03 15.43 1.20
CA GLY A 166 4.11 14.48 2.31
C GLY A 166 3.48 13.14 1.96
N GLU A 167 2.32 13.15 1.33
CA GLU A 167 1.57 11.96 0.98
C GLU A 167 2.14 11.25 -0.26
N GLU A 168 2.25 11.96 -1.39
CA GLU A 168 2.47 11.32 -2.69
C GLU A 168 3.96 11.18 -3.07
N LEU A 169 4.83 11.96 -2.42
CA LEU A 169 6.27 11.91 -2.65
C LEU A 169 7.05 11.42 -1.41
N ASN A 170 6.34 10.95 -0.37
CA ASN A 170 6.92 10.50 0.91
C ASN A 170 7.86 11.54 1.55
N GLN A 171 7.54 12.83 1.41
CA GLN A 171 8.38 13.92 1.87
C GLN A 171 8.08 14.23 3.35
N ASN A 172 8.60 13.38 4.26
CA ASN A 172 8.39 13.48 5.71
C ASN A 172 9.30 14.52 6.38
N SER A 173 10.25 15.10 5.66
CA SER A 173 11.13 16.17 6.12
C SER A 173 11.09 17.34 5.14
N ALA A 174 11.29 18.54 5.67
CA ALA A 174 11.40 19.76 4.87
C ALA A 174 12.67 20.58 5.25
N MET A 175 13.55 19.98 6.06
CA MET A 175 14.81 20.52 6.55
C MET A 175 15.86 19.41 6.58
N TRP A 176 17.08 19.67 6.05
CA TRP A 176 18.15 18.67 5.92
C TRP A 176 19.49 19.26 6.24
N TRP A 177 20.09 18.83 7.36
CA TRP A 177 21.43 19.20 7.75
C TRP A 177 22.48 18.55 6.84
N SER A 178 23.53 19.31 6.51
CA SER A 178 24.74 18.73 5.92
C SER A 178 25.41 17.78 6.93
N PRO A 179 26.13 16.73 6.47
CA PRO A 179 26.81 15.78 7.36
C PRO A 179 27.79 16.42 8.35
N ASP A 180 28.38 17.55 7.99
CA ASP A 180 29.32 18.32 8.83
C ASP A 180 28.60 19.35 9.73
N SER A 181 27.27 19.41 9.73
CA SER A 181 26.46 20.36 10.52
C SER A 181 26.64 21.84 10.20
N LYS A 182 27.32 22.18 9.09
CA LYS A 182 27.61 23.59 8.75
C LYS A 182 26.57 24.26 7.91
N LYS A 183 25.73 23.47 7.22
CA LYS A 183 24.69 23.97 6.34
C LYS A 183 23.36 23.24 6.60
N ILE A 184 22.27 23.94 6.33
CA ILE A 184 20.94 23.35 6.34
C ILE A 184 20.22 23.70 5.04
N ALA A 185 19.76 22.66 4.33
CA ALA A 185 18.85 22.82 3.21
C ALA A 185 17.41 22.79 3.72
N TYR A 186 16.54 23.54 3.09
CA TYR A 186 15.13 23.61 3.46
C TYR A 186 14.23 23.99 2.28
N TYR A 187 12.94 23.63 2.39
CA TYR A 187 11.95 24.08 1.45
C TYR A 187 11.42 25.48 1.77
N ARG A 188 11.06 26.20 0.70
CA ARG A 188 10.04 27.24 0.65
C ARG A 188 8.90 26.76 -0.21
N PHE A 189 7.68 26.86 0.29
CA PHE A 189 6.46 26.61 -0.48
C PHE A 189 5.66 27.90 -0.64
N ASP A 190 5.22 28.14 -1.87
CA ASP A 190 4.24 29.15 -2.22
C ASP A 190 2.93 28.43 -2.62
N GLU A 191 1.94 28.52 -1.74
CA GLU A 191 0.63 27.90 -1.90
C GLU A 191 -0.44 28.91 -2.34
N SER A 192 -0.04 30.15 -2.73
CA SER A 192 -0.96 31.26 -3.01
C SER A 192 -1.98 30.97 -4.11
N LYS A 193 -1.63 30.09 -5.08
CA LYS A 193 -2.50 29.69 -6.17
C LYS A 193 -3.16 28.32 -5.97
N ALA A 194 -2.70 27.52 -5.02
CA ALA A 194 -3.26 26.20 -4.76
C ALA A 194 -4.59 26.34 -4.01
N PRO A 195 -5.67 25.65 -4.46
CA PRO A 195 -6.95 25.68 -3.74
C PRO A 195 -6.84 25.02 -2.37
N ASP A 196 -7.63 25.52 -1.41
CA ASP A 196 -7.77 24.91 -0.10
C ASP A 196 -8.88 23.86 -0.09
N TYR A 197 -8.67 22.86 0.75
CA TYR A 197 -9.72 21.97 1.22
C TYR A 197 -9.96 22.19 2.72
N PHE A 198 -11.24 22.20 3.10
CA PHE A 198 -11.69 22.39 4.48
C PHE A 198 -12.22 21.08 5.03
N LEU A 199 -11.55 20.52 6.02
CA LEU A 199 -11.98 19.32 6.70
C LEU A 199 -12.46 19.66 8.11
N GLN A 200 -13.68 19.24 8.46
CA GLN A 200 -14.21 19.41 9.80
C GLN A 200 -13.79 18.25 10.68
N LEU A 201 -13.02 18.53 11.72
CA LEU A 201 -12.57 17.56 12.73
C LEU A 201 -13.35 17.72 14.04
N ASP A 202 -13.24 16.73 14.92
CA ASP A 202 -13.85 16.74 16.25
C ASP A 202 -15.39 16.89 16.21
N GLN A 203 -16.05 16.31 15.20
CA GLN A 203 -17.51 16.42 15.00
C GLN A 203 -18.32 15.75 16.13
N THR A 204 -17.71 14.81 16.85
CA THR A 204 -18.32 14.15 18.02
C THR A 204 -18.09 14.90 19.34
N LYS A 205 -17.32 16.00 19.32
CA LYS A 205 -17.12 16.88 20.48
C LYS A 205 -18.15 18.01 20.49
N LEU A 206 -18.24 18.72 21.62
CA LEU A 206 -19.14 19.88 21.74
C LEU A 206 -18.83 20.97 20.71
N TYR A 207 -17.54 21.20 20.42
CA TYR A 207 -17.08 22.15 19.42
C TYR A 207 -16.15 21.43 18.44
N SER A 208 -16.45 21.56 17.16
CA SER A 208 -15.58 21.11 16.06
C SER A 208 -14.52 22.15 15.76
N LYS A 209 -13.49 21.73 15.00
CA LYS A 209 -12.46 22.60 14.43
C LYS A 209 -12.32 22.34 12.93
N ALA A 210 -11.86 23.36 12.19
CA ALA A 210 -11.49 23.21 10.80
C ALA A 210 -9.98 22.85 10.68
N ASP A 211 -9.67 21.89 9.82
CA ASP A 211 -8.33 21.67 9.27
C ASP A 211 -8.33 22.19 7.83
N ILE A 212 -7.43 23.13 7.52
CA ILE A 212 -7.40 23.81 6.23
C ILE A 212 -6.05 23.49 5.58
N GLU A 213 -6.10 22.85 4.43
CA GLU A 213 -4.90 22.46 3.68
C GLU A 213 -4.95 22.93 2.23
N ALA A 214 -3.80 23.36 1.73
CA ALA A 214 -3.61 23.52 0.30
C ALA A 214 -3.63 22.12 -0.35
N TYR A 215 -4.75 21.79 -0.97
CA TYR A 215 -4.98 20.49 -1.61
C TYR A 215 -5.44 20.69 -3.06
N PRO A 216 -4.50 20.85 -3.99
CA PRO A 216 -4.84 20.99 -5.40
C PRO A 216 -5.37 19.66 -5.93
N LYS A 217 -6.59 19.69 -6.46
CA LYS A 217 -7.19 18.56 -7.18
C LYS A 217 -6.71 18.55 -8.63
N ALA A 218 -6.82 17.40 -9.29
CA ALA A 218 -6.36 17.22 -10.66
C ALA A 218 -6.74 18.39 -11.59
N GLY A 219 -5.78 18.90 -12.34
CA GLY A 219 -5.94 20.05 -13.23
C GLY A 219 -5.88 21.42 -12.56
N GLN A 220 -5.78 21.50 -11.23
CA GLN A 220 -5.65 22.75 -10.49
C GLN A 220 -4.17 23.17 -10.35
N PRO A 221 -3.90 24.46 -10.07
CA PRO A 221 -2.54 24.92 -9.81
C PRO A 221 -1.89 24.23 -8.62
N ASN A 222 -0.65 23.77 -8.81
CA ASN A 222 0.17 23.19 -7.76
C ASN A 222 0.87 24.25 -6.90
N PRO A 223 1.19 23.93 -5.63
CA PRO A 223 2.13 24.71 -4.83
C PRO A 223 3.51 24.79 -5.53
N ILE A 224 4.15 25.93 -5.48
CA ILE A 224 5.50 26.11 -6.02
C ILE A 224 6.50 25.72 -4.95
N ALA A 225 7.25 24.64 -5.20
CA ALA A 225 8.35 24.21 -4.36
C ALA A 225 9.66 24.88 -4.80
N GLU A 226 10.35 25.48 -3.84
CA GLU A 226 11.70 26.02 -3.97
C GLU A 226 12.58 25.46 -2.86
N MET A 227 13.87 25.40 -3.10
CA MET A 227 14.85 24.93 -2.12
C MET A 227 15.90 25.99 -1.87
N TYR A 228 16.31 26.10 -0.63
CA TYR A 228 17.35 27.03 -0.17
C TYR A 228 18.34 26.32 0.72
N ILE A 229 19.55 26.84 0.78
CA ILE A 229 20.63 26.35 1.66
C ILE A 229 21.08 27.54 2.50
N TYR A 230 21.09 27.38 3.82
CA TYR A 230 21.65 28.35 4.76
C TYR A 230 23.00 27.86 5.26
N ASP A 231 24.03 28.67 5.08
CA ASP A 231 25.36 28.47 5.66
C ASP A 231 25.42 29.14 7.04
N ILE A 232 25.68 28.34 8.07
CA ILE A 232 25.62 28.77 9.47
C ILE A 232 26.70 29.82 9.77
N ALA A 233 27.92 29.60 9.30
CA ALA A 233 29.08 30.48 9.60
C ALA A 233 29.02 31.76 8.78
N ALA A 234 28.70 31.67 7.50
CA ALA A 234 28.60 32.82 6.61
C ALA A 234 27.29 33.59 6.78
N LYS A 235 26.30 33.03 7.47
CA LYS A 235 24.93 33.59 7.57
C LYS A 235 24.34 33.92 6.19
N LYS A 236 24.66 33.12 5.20
CA LYS A 236 24.27 33.31 3.79
C LYS A 236 23.22 32.29 3.38
N ILE A 237 22.19 32.78 2.69
CA ILE A 237 21.19 31.95 2.03
C ILE A 237 21.52 31.85 0.54
N THR A 238 21.55 30.63 0.01
CA THR A 238 21.72 30.35 -1.41
C THR A 238 20.44 29.64 -1.93
N GLN A 239 19.81 30.19 -2.95
CA GLN A 239 18.69 29.54 -3.62
C GLN A 239 19.23 28.44 -4.55
N VAL A 240 18.61 27.26 -4.52
CA VAL A 240 18.90 26.16 -5.44
C VAL A 240 18.08 26.37 -6.71
N ASP A 241 18.73 26.38 -7.85
CA ASP A 241 18.06 26.53 -9.16
C ASP A 241 17.47 25.19 -9.61
N VAL A 242 16.36 24.80 -8.99
CA VAL A 242 15.69 23.51 -9.23
C VAL A 242 15.13 23.36 -10.64
N ARG A 243 15.08 24.41 -11.44
CA ARG A 243 14.47 24.47 -12.79
C ARG A 243 15.45 24.92 -13.88
N ASP A 244 16.73 25.01 -13.59
CA ASP A 244 17.78 25.47 -14.53
C ASP A 244 17.43 26.82 -15.18
N GLY A 245 17.01 27.81 -14.34
CA GLY A 245 16.64 29.15 -14.77
C GLY A 245 15.28 29.27 -15.46
N LYS A 246 14.53 28.18 -15.60
CA LYS A 246 13.21 28.16 -16.26
C LYS A 246 12.08 28.57 -15.31
N PRO A 247 10.97 29.12 -15.84
CA PRO A 247 9.79 29.44 -15.03
C PRO A 247 9.10 28.16 -14.51
N PHE A 248 8.20 28.34 -13.53
CA PHE A 248 7.35 27.24 -13.03
C PHE A 248 6.22 26.96 -14.03
N GLU A 249 6.41 25.95 -14.86
CA GLU A 249 5.47 25.49 -15.90
C GLU A 249 5.35 23.97 -15.88
N ASP A 250 4.26 23.44 -16.45
CA ASP A 250 3.92 22.00 -16.41
C ASP A 250 4.96 21.13 -17.13
N ALA A 251 5.51 21.59 -18.24
CA ALA A 251 6.51 20.86 -19.02
C ALA A 251 7.93 20.91 -18.43
N VAL A 252 8.18 21.83 -17.49
CA VAL A 252 9.53 22.06 -16.94
C VAL A 252 9.85 21.04 -15.88
N VAL A 253 10.98 20.33 -16.03
CA VAL A 253 11.56 19.47 -15.00
C VAL A 253 12.01 20.35 -13.82
N GLY A 254 11.56 20.00 -12.60
CA GLY A 254 11.61 20.86 -11.43
C GLY A 254 10.25 21.45 -11.06
N HIS A 255 9.16 21.05 -11.77
CA HIS A 255 7.79 21.26 -11.30
C HIS A 255 7.59 20.63 -9.92
N TYR A 256 8.06 19.37 -9.74
CA TYR A 256 8.21 18.72 -8.44
C TYR A 256 9.69 18.50 -8.14
N ALA A 257 10.13 18.77 -6.89
CA ALA A 257 11.47 18.53 -6.40
C ALA A 257 11.38 17.89 -5.00
N TYR A 258 11.93 16.68 -4.82
CA TYR A 258 11.69 15.84 -3.65
C TYR A 258 12.84 14.85 -3.40
N ARG A 259 12.75 14.01 -2.34
CA ARG A 259 13.80 13.06 -1.92
C ARG A 259 15.14 13.76 -1.69
N VAL A 260 15.09 14.88 -1.00
CA VAL A 260 16.26 15.71 -0.73
C VAL A 260 17.18 15.03 0.27
N SER A 261 18.47 15.03 -0.02
CA SER A 261 19.54 14.53 0.84
C SER A 261 20.86 15.23 0.52
N TRP A 262 21.84 15.14 1.38
CA TRP A 262 23.20 15.56 1.07
C TRP A 262 24.00 14.39 0.48
N SER A 263 24.96 14.70 -0.39
CA SER A 263 25.98 13.73 -0.78
C SER A 263 26.73 13.24 0.47
N PRO A 264 27.22 12.00 0.50
CA PRO A 264 27.90 11.46 1.68
C PRO A 264 29.09 12.29 2.17
N ASP A 265 29.76 13.03 1.27
CA ASP A 265 30.86 13.94 1.58
C ASP A 265 30.40 15.39 1.92
N GLY A 266 29.08 15.64 1.91
CA GLY A 266 28.48 16.92 2.23
C GLY A 266 28.71 18.06 1.22
N LYS A 267 29.27 17.76 0.04
CA LYS A 267 29.64 18.79 -0.94
C LYS A 267 28.51 19.23 -1.84
N GLU A 268 27.49 18.39 -2.03
CA GLU A 268 26.37 18.66 -2.92
C GLU A 268 25.04 18.31 -2.26
N LEU A 269 24.00 19.06 -2.57
CA LEU A 269 22.62 18.71 -2.21
C LEU A 269 22.04 17.87 -3.33
N LEU A 270 21.55 16.67 -2.99
CA LEU A 270 20.99 15.71 -3.94
C LEU A 270 19.48 15.68 -3.81
N PHE A 271 18.78 15.56 -4.94
CA PHE A 271 17.31 15.46 -4.96
C PHE A 271 16.81 14.91 -6.28
N ASN A 272 15.58 14.39 -6.26
CA ASN A 272 14.85 14.05 -7.47
C ASN A 272 13.99 15.24 -7.91
N ARG A 273 13.85 15.42 -9.23
CA ARG A 273 12.92 16.40 -9.80
C ARG A 273 12.20 15.83 -11.02
N THR A 274 10.94 16.23 -11.23
CA THR A 274 10.13 15.81 -12.37
C THR A 274 9.41 17.00 -13.00
N ASN A 275 8.93 16.84 -14.24
CA ASN A 275 7.89 17.69 -14.80
C ASN A 275 6.52 17.31 -14.18
N ARG A 276 5.46 18.11 -14.41
CA ARG A 276 4.11 17.85 -13.87
C ARG A 276 3.56 16.50 -14.32
N ARG A 277 3.79 16.09 -15.58
CA ARG A 277 3.36 14.82 -16.16
C ARG A 277 4.06 13.61 -15.54
N GLN A 278 5.19 13.81 -14.86
CA GLN A 278 6.01 12.79 -14.21
C GLN A 278 6.51 11.70 -15.18
N ASN A 279 6.57 11.98 -16.48
CA ASN A 279 7.15 11.08 -17.46
C ASN A 279 8.66 11.30 -17.68
N ILE A 280 9.21 12.33 -17.04
CA ILE A 280 10.63 12.65 -16.96
C ILE A 280 10.99 12.80 -15.48
N MET A 281 11.98 12.04 -15.02
CA MET A 281 12.54 12.15 -13.67
C MET A 281 14.05 12.33 -13.76
N GLU A 282 14.60 13.29 -13.02
CA GLU A 282 16.03 13.52 -12.89
C GLU A 282 16.49 13.37 -11.44
N PHE A 283 17.54 12.59 -11.24
CA PHE A 283 18.34 12.64 -10.01
C PHE A 283 19.42 13.68 -10.22
N THR A 284 19.46 14.68 -9.35
CA THR A 284 20.15 15.95 -9.55
C THR A 284 21.03 16.28 -8.36
N ALA A 285 22.16 16.92 -8.59
CA ALA A 285 23.04 17.51 -7.59
C ALA A 285 23.09 19.03 -7.72
N ALA A 286 22.97 19.75 -6.61
CA ALA A 286 23.16 21.20 -6.53
C ALA A 286 24.42 21.56 -5.77
N ASN A 287 25.18 22.52 -6.30
CA ASN A 287 26.29 23.12 -5.60
C ASN A 287 25.77 24.08 -4.51
N PRO A 288 26.12 23.89 -3.23
CA PRO A 288 25.55 24.66 -2.13
C PRO A 288 26.00 26.13 -2.09
N GLU A 289 27.09 26.48 -2.75
CA GLU A 289 27.61 27.88 -2.76
C GLU A 289 26.96 28.73 -3.87
N THR A 290 26.60 28.09 -5.00
CA THR A 290 26.10 28.79 -6.18
C THR A 290 24.63 28.50 -6.48
N GLY A 291 24.06 27.45 -5.91
CA GLY A 291 22.72 26.96 -6.22
C GLY A 291 22.58 26.27 -7.58
N LYS A 292 23.63 26.24 -8.40
CA LYS A 292 23.59 25.64 -9.74
C LYS A 292 23.45 24.12 -9.66
N CYS A 293 22.59 23.57 -10.52
CA CYS A 293 22.30 22.16 -10.60
C CYS A 293 23.02 21.47 -11.75
N ARG A 294 23.25 20.17 -11.60
CA ARG A 294 23.65 19.25 -12.68
C ARG A 294 22.86 17.97 -12.58
N VAL A 295 22.51 17.38 -13.69
CA VAL A 295 21.82 16.09 -13.74
C VAL A 295 22.83 14.96 -13.55
N ILE A 296 22.54 14.04 -12.66
CA ILE A 296 23.33 12.81 -12.45
C ILE A 296 22.71 11.70 -13.31
N ILE A 297 21.41 11.47 -13.19
CA ILE A 297 20.66 10.48 -13.98
C ILE A 297 19.37 11.12 -14.47
N ARG A 298 18.99 10.80 -15.71
CA ARG A 298 17.70 11.13 -16.28
C ARG A 298 17.00 9.85 -16.72
N GLU A 299 15.77 9.68 -16.23
CA GLU A 299 14.84 8.61 -16.61
C GLU A 299 13.67 9.21 -17.37
N GLU A 300 13.28 8.59 -18.46
CA GLU A 300 12.15 9.02 -19.28
C GLU A 300 11.29 7.82 -19.66
N TRP A 301 9.98 8.00 -19.60
CA TRP A 301 9.03 7.03 -20.12
C TRP A 301 7.89 7.75 -20.85
N PRO A 302 8.08 8.11 -22.12
CA PRO A 302 7.11 8.89 -22.89
C PRO A 302 5.69 8.29 -22.97
N PRO A 303 5.51 6.94 -23.02
CA PRO A 303 4.16 6.37 -23.12
C PRO A 303 3.27 6.63 -21.92
N SER A 304 3.85 6.82 -20.71
CA SER A 304 3.08 7.08 -19.49
C SER A 304 3.91 7.88 -18.46
N TRP A 305 4.20 7.34 -17.29
CA TRP A 305 5.01 7.97 -16.23
C TRP A 305 6.33 7.23 -16.02
N ALA A 306 7.37 7.93 -15.60
CA ALA A 306 8.62 7.34 -15.13
C ALA A 306 8.50 6.98 -13.63
N GLU A 307 9.24 5.96 -13.18
CA GLU A 307 9.38 5.69 -11.75
C GLU A 307 10.01 6.91 -11.06
N ASN A 308 9.28 7.53 -10.14
CA ASN A 308 9.69 8.78 -9.49
C ASN A 308 10.57 8.58 -8.25
N SER A 309 10.68 7.34 -7.76
CA SER A 309 11.42 7.01 -6.55
C SER A 309 12.25 5.72 -6.69
N PRO A 310 13.12 5.63 -7.72
CA PRO A 310 13.91 4.44 -7.94
C PRO A 310 14.73 4.07 -6.69
N PRO A 311 14.76 2.80 -6.29
CA PRO A 311 15.68 2.32 -5.27
C PRO A 311 17.13 2.64 -5.63
N MET A 312 17.88 3.17 -4.66
CA MET A 312 19.27 3.54 -4.78
C MET A 312 20.04 3.08 -3.55
N GLN A 313 21.27 2.59 -3.72
CA GLN A 313 22.15 2.20 -2.63
C GLN A 313 23.59 2.61 -2.92
N TYR A 314 24.22 3.41 -2.03
CA TYR A 314 25.65 3.74 -2.10
C TYR A 314 26.50 2.52 -1.83
N LEU A 315 27.65 2.49 -2.51
CA LEU A 315 28.74 1.59 -2.16
C LEU A 315 29.59 2.19 -1.00
N LYS A 316 30.47 1.38 -0.42
CA LYS A 316 31.31 1.76 0.73
C LYS A 316 32.20 2.98 0.47
N ASP A 317 32.57 3.22 -0.80
CA ASP A 317 33.38 4.38 -1.16
C ASP A 317 32.61 5.70 -1.19
N ASN A 318 31.29 5.66 -1.01
CA ASN A 318 30.39 6.82 -1.06
C ASN A 318 30.48 7.65 -2.35
N LYS A 319 31.01 7.07 -3.43
CA LYS A 319 31.15 7.69 -4.75
C LYS A 319 30.37 6.96 -5.83
N ARG A 320 30.28 5.64 -5.69
CA ARG A 320 29.51 4.78 -6.58
C ARG A 320 28.20 4.38 -5.91
N PHE A 321 27.20 4.14 -6.73
CA PHE A 321 25.92 3.69 -6.24
C PHE A 321 25.23 2.76 -7.22
N ILE A 322 24.42 1.85 -6.68
CA ILE A 322 23.52 1.01 -7.43
C ILE A 322 22.22 1.78 -7.65
N TRP A 323 21.72 1.74 -8.87
CA TRP A 323 20.50 2.37 -9.30
C TRP A 323 19.58 1.37 -9.96
N THR A 324 18.26 1.45 -9.73
CA THR A 324 17.28 0.65 -10.46
C THR A 324 16.55 1.50 -11.49
N SER A 325 16.20 0.91 -12.64
CA SER A 325 15.52 1.63 -13.72
C SER A 325 14.61 0.71 -14.51
N GLU A 326 13.47 1.25 -14.97
CA GLU A 326 12.51 0.57 -15.83
C GLU A 326 12.68 0.91 -17.32
N ARG A 327 13.78 1.57 -17.70
CA ARG A 327 14.07 2.06 -19.07
C ARG A 327 14.01 1.00 -20.18
N THR A 328 14.07 -0.28 -19.81
CA THR A 328 13.96 -1.41 -20.74
C THR A 328 12.57 -2.05 -20.76
N GLY A 329 11.62 -1.50 -20.01
CA GLY A 329 10.27 -2.04 -19.84
C GLY A 329 10.11 -2.97 -18.63
N PHE A 330 11.22 -3.34 -17.98
CA PHE A 330 11.27 -4.03 -16.71
C PHE A 330 12.32 -3.40 -15.82
N ARG A 331 12.11 -3.42 -14.50
CA ARG A 331 13.11 -2.93 -13.56
C ARG A 331 14.37 -3.78 -13.64
N ASN A 332 15.50 -3.12 -13.90
CA ASN A 332 16.84 -3.68 -13.94
C ASN A 332 17.81 -2.86 -13.09
N ILE A 333 19.01 -3.38 -12.85
CA ILE A 333 20.01 -2.81 -11.94
C ILE A 333 21.21 -2.28 -12.74
N TYR A 334 21.68 -1.10 -12.33
CA TYR A 334 22.79 -0.38 -12.94
C TYR A 334 23.76 0.13 -11.88
N LEU A 335 25.04 0.22 -12.21
CA LEU A 335 26.06 0.83 -11.35
C LEU A 335 26.51 2.15 -11.93
N TYR A 336 26.41 3.22 -11.17
CA TYR A 336 26.81 4.57 -11.53
C TYR A 336 27.81 5.14 -10.55
N ASP A 337 28.49 6.22 -10.94
CA ASP A 337 29.15 7.13 -10.02
C ASP A 337 28.38 8.46 -9.88
N LEU A 338 28.75 9.28 -8.90
CA LEU A 338 28.09 10.57 -8.66
C LEU A 338 28.32 11.62 -9.76
N SER A 339 29.24 11.38 -10.72
CA SER A 339 29.35 12.24 -11.91
C SER A 339 28.23 11.96 -12.94
N GLY A 340 27.49 10.87 -12.76
CA GLY A 340 26.47 10.39 -13.70
C GLY A 340 26.99 9.39 -14.74
N LYS A 341 28.25 8.94 -14.60
CA LYS A 341 28.83 7.94 -15.51
C LYS A 341 28.26 6.55 -15.18
N LEU A 342 27.67 5.90 -16.18
CA LEU A 342 27.31 4.48 -16.11
C LEU A 342 28.59 3.63 -16.12
N LEU A 343 28.84 2.91 -15.03
CA LEU A 343 30.01 2.05 -14.86
C LEU A 343 29.75 0.63 -15.32
N ALA A 344 28.54 0.10 -15.03
CA ALA A 344 28.12 -1.23 -15.47
C ALA A 344 26.59 -1.33 -15.54
N THR A 345 26.08 -2.09 -16.50
CA THR A 345 24.74 -2.63 -16.51
C THR A 345 24.79 -3.98 -15.80
N LEU A 346 24.24 -4.06 -14.57
CA LEU A 346 24.35 -5.25 -13.75
C LEU A 346 23.38 -6.33 -14.19
N THR A 347 22.15 -5.95 -14.63
CA THR A 347 21.14 -6.88 -15.12
C THR A 347 20.48 -6.40 -16.41
N LYS A 348 20.00 -7.36 -17.25
CA LYS A 348 19.26 -7.09 -18.51
C LYS A 348 18.15 -8.13 -18.69
N HIS A 349 17.21 -8.19 -17.75
CA HIS A 349 16.17 -9.20 -17.76
C HIS A 349 14.90 -8.76 -18.50
N PRO A 350 14.18 -9.70 -19.13
CA PRO A 350 12.82 -9.51 -19.65
C PRO A 350 11.77 -9.76 -18.56
N PHE A 351 12.14 -9.65 -17.28
CA PHE A 351 11.31 -9.76 -16.08
C PHE A 351 11.78 -8.75 -15.01
N GLU A 352 10.95 -8.53 -14.00
CA GLU A 352 11.20 -7.51 -12.99
C GLU A 352 12.23 -7.95 -11.95
N VAL A 353 13.26 -7.17 -11.73
CA VAL A 353 14.08 -7.22 -10.52
C VAL A 353 13.32 -6.52 -9.40
N ALA A 354 13.07 -7.23 -8.30
CA ALA A 354 12.23 -6.71 -7.22
C ALA A 354 13.06 -5.99 -6.15
N ASN A 355 14.02 -6.68 -5.53
CA ASN A 355 14.77 -6.16 -4.38
C ASN A 355 16.27 -6.48 -4.50
N ILE A 356 17.11 -5.51 -4.13
CA ILE A 356 18.52 -5.74 -3.83
C ILE A 356 18.59 -6.37 -2.43
N ILE A 357 19.28 -7.50 -2.30
CA ILE A 357 19.38 -8.25 -1.06
C ILE A 357 20.70 -7.97 -0.35
N LYS A 358 21.82 -8.14 -1.04
CA LYS A 358 23.15 -7.96 -0.44
C LYS A 358 24.12 -7.46 -1.50
N VAL A 359 24.89 -6.44 -1.15
CA VAL A 359 26.06 -6.01 -1.92
C VAL A 359 27.28 -6.41 -1.13
N ASP A 360 28.11 -7.28 -1.69
CA ASP A 360 29.41 -7.66 -1.13
C ASP A 360 30.52 -7.09 -2.03
N GLU A 361 30.98 -5.91 -1.69
CA GLU A 361 31.99 -5.19 -2.48
C GLU A 361 33.34 -5.88 -2.46
N ASP A 362 33.70 -6.51 -1.34
CA ASP A 362 34.99 -7.19 -1.17
C ASP A 362 35.06 -8.44 -2.05
N ALA A 363 33.92 -9.13 -2.23
CA ALA A 363 33.78 -10.25 -3.17
C ALA A 363 33.39 -9.82 -4.58
N GLY A 364 33.01 -8.56 -4.79
CA GLY A 364 32.52 -8.03 -6.06
C GLY A 364 31.17 -8.62 -6.49
N LEU A 365 30.28 -8.91 -5.54
CA LEU A 365 29.02 -9.62 -5.74
C LEU A 365 27.80 -8.78 -5.36
N LEU A 366 26.73 -8.94 -6.15
CA LEU A 366 25.38 -8.43 -5.85
C LEU A 366 24.40 -9.61 -5.82
N TYR A 367 23.62 -9.71 -4.75
CA TYR A 367 22.48 -10.61 -4.63
C TYR A 367 21.18 -9.82 -4.72
N TYR A 368 20.22 -10.33 -5.48
CA TYR A 368 18.92 -9.68 -5.66
C TYR A 368 17.80 -10.70 -5.87
N MET A 369 16.58 -10.30 -5.58
CA MET A 369 15.38 -11.07 -5.92
C MET A 369 14.81 -10.58 -7.25
N ALA A 370 14.37 -11.52 -8.09
CA ALA A 370 13.72 -11.21 -9.37
C ALA A 370 12.54 -12.16 -9.61
N ARG A 371 11.60 -11.71 -10.44
CA ARG A 371 10.39 -12.47 -10.81
C ARG A 371 10.66 -13.40 -11.99
N ASP A 372 11.54 -14.38 -11.77
CA ASP A 372 12.06 -15.33 -12.76
C ASP A 372 11.60 -16.78 -12.45
N GLY A 373 10.40 -16.96 -11.94
CA GLY A 373 9.82 -18.27 -11.70
C GLY A 373 8.88 -18.73 -12.81
N ALA A 374 8.08 -19.76 -12.54
CA ALA A 374 7.09 -20.30 -13.46
C ALA A 374 6.01 -19.28 -13.87
N ASN A 375 5.78 -18.28 -13.04
CA ASN A 375 4.94 -17.11 -13.32
C ASN A 375 5.53 -15.85 -12.69
N HIS A 376 4.98 -14.67 -13.04
CA HIS A 376 5.47 -13.37 -12.59
C HIS A 376 5.33 -13.09 -11.07
N MET A 377 4.67 -13.93 -10.31
CA MET A 377 4.54 -13.81 -8.86
C MET A 377 5.66 -14.53 -8.09
N MET A 378 6.38 -15.43 -8.78
CA MET A 378 7.41 -16.28 -8.16
C MET A 378 8.77 -15.58 -8.12
N MET A 379 9.22 -15.26 -6.94
CA MET A 379 10.50 -14.62 -6.66
C MET A 379 11.63 -15.64 -6.64
N GLN A 380 12.75 -15.29 -7.28
CA GLN A 380 13.96 -16.09 -7.35
C GLN A 380 15.16 -15.30 -6.83
N LEU A 381 16.06 -15.96 -6.12
CA LEU A 381 17.36 -15.37 -5.75
C LEU A 381 18.33 -15.48 -6.92
N HIS A 382 18.89 -14.35 -7.28
CA HIS A 382 19.97 -14.22 -8.26
C HIS A 382 21.24 -13.68 -7.65
N ARG A 383 22.36 -13.97 -8.31
CA ARG A 383 23.66 -13.37 -8.00
C ARG A 383 24.36 -12.95 -9.29
N VAL A 384 24.89 -11.73 -9.30
CA VAL A 384 25.67 -11.17 -10.40
C VAL A 384 26.93 -10.50 -9.85
N ASN A 385 28.00 -10.45 -10.66
CA ASN A 385 29.19 -9.66 -10.32
C ASN A 385 28.91 -8.17 -10.49
N LEU A 386 29.62 -7.31 -9.75
CA LEU A 386 29.51 -5.85 -9.87
C LEU A 386 30.03 -5.30 -11.21
N ASP A 387 30.59 -6.14 -12.08
CA ASP A 387 30.91 -5.82 -13.48
C ASP A 387 29.79 -6.23 -14.46
N GLY A 388 28.66 -6.76 -13.97
CA GLY A 388 27.52 -7.22 -14.76
C GLY A 388 27.69 -8.60 -15.39
N LYS A 389 28.76 -9.33 -15.05
CA LYS A 389 29.00 -10.69 -15.56
C LYS A 389 28.54 -11.76 -14.56
N LYS A 390 28.40 -13.00 -15.06
CA LYS A 390 28.06 -14.19 -14.27
C LYS A 390 26.75 -14.03 -13.50
N ASP A 391 25.74 -13.47 -14.14
CA ASP A 391 24.39 -13.45 -13.60
C ASP A 391 23.80 -14.84 -13.60
N VAL A 392 23.42 -15.35 -12.42
CA VAL A 392 22.92 -16.72 -12.23
C VAL A 392 21.76 -16.75 -11.24
N ARG A 393 20.71 -17.47 -11.59
CA ARG A 393 19.64 -17.85 -10.66
C ARG A 393 20.16 -18.95 -9.72
N LEU A 394 19.89 -18.80 -8.43
CA LEU A 394 20.34 -19.72 -7.36
C LEU A 394 19.22 -20.58 -6.79
N THR A 395 17.97 -20.34 -7.15
CA THR A 395 16.79 -21.00 -6.58
C THR A 395 15.96 -21.70 -7.65
N ASP A 396 15.12 -22.64 -7.22
CA ASP A 396 14.27 -23.46 -8.09
C ASP A 396 13.05 -22.65 -8.60
N PRO A 397 12.88 -22.48 -9.91
CA PRO A 397 11.80 -21.70 -10.48
C PRO A 397 10.39 -22.26 -10.21
N ALA A 398 10.27 -23.49 -9.73
CA ALA A 398 8.99 -24.10 -9.37
C ALA A 398 8.40 -23.56 -8.06
N TYR A 399 9.16 -22.80 -7.29
CA TYR A 399 8.73 -22.22 -6.02
C TYR A 399 8.93 -20.71 -5.97
N ASN A 400 8.16 -20.07 -5.12
CA ASN A 400 8.37 -18.69 -4.72
C ASN A 400 9.30 -18.65 -3.50
N HIS A 401 10.42 -17.93 -3.60
CA HIS A 401 11.48 -17.91 -2.60
C HIS A 401 11.51 -16.61 -1.80
N SER A 402 12.02 -16.70 -0.58
CA SER A 402 12.26 -15.56 0.29
C SER A 402 13.63 -15.69 0.96
N VAL A 403 14.53 -14.78 0.60
CA VAL A 403 15.89 -14.70 1.16
C VAL A 403 16.15 -13.26 1.57
N ALA A 404 16.54 -13.05 2.83
CA ALA A 404 17.00 -11.77 3.35
C ALA A 404 18.53 -11.68 3.35
N ALA A 405 19.10 -10.49 3.49
CA ALA A 405 20.56 -10.30 3.57
C ALA A 405 21.20 -11.15 4.68
N ALA A 406 20.58 -11.20 5.86
CA ALA A 406 21.03 -11.99 6.99
C ALA A 406 21.02 -13.52 6.74
N ASN A 407 20.30 -13.96 5.72
CA ASN A 407 20.22 -15.37 5.35
C ASN A 407 21.45 -15.85 4.54
N ILE A 408 22.24 -14.92 3.97
CA ILE A 408 23.43 -15.22 3.18
C ILE A 408 24.64 -15.24 4.10
N SER A 409 25.44 -16.34 4.05
CA SER A 409 26.63 -16.45 4.88
C SER A 409 27.65 -15.35 4.58
N PRO A 410 28.47 -14.93 5.57
CA PRO A 410 29.48 -13.89 5.38
C PRO A 410 30.48 -14.20 4.27
N ASP A 411 30.82 -15.47 4.08
CA ASP A 411 31.73 -15.98 3.04
C ASP A 411 31.07 -16.29 1.70
N ASN A 412 29.75 -15.99 1.56
CA ASN A 412 28.93 -16.21 0.36
C ASN A 412 28.86 -17.68 -0.12
N LYS A 413 29.18 -18.65 0.74
CA LYS A 413 29.14 -20.08 0.35
C LYS A 413 27.76 -20.71 0.52
N TYR A 414 26.94 -20.16 1.39
CA TYR A 414 25.64 -20.73 1.74
C TYR A 414 24.60 -19.63 1.92
N PHE A 415 23.35 -20.02 1.77
CA PHE A 415 22.20 -19.17 2.18
C PHE A 415 21.05 -20.04 2.71
N VAL A 416 20.30 -19.48 3.62
CA VAL A 416 19.06 -20.07 4.14
C VAL A 416 17.91 -19.57 3.27
N ASP A 417 17.20 -20.48 2.64
CA ASP A 417 16.12 -20.23 1.70
C ASP A 417 14.79 -20.73 2.26
N THR A 418 13.76 -19.92 2.20
CA THR A 418 12.37 -20.33 2.45
C THR A 418 11.60 -20.33 1.14
N ALA A 419 11.10 -21.50 0.76
CA ALA A 419 10.39 -21.74 -0.48
C ALA A 419 8.94 -22.16 -0.22
N GLN A 420 8.01 -21.74 -1.08
CA GLN A 420 6.58 -22.05 -0.99
C GLN A 420 5.87 -21.84 -2.33
N THR A 421 4.61 -22.25 -2.42
CA THR A 421 3.66 -21.81 -3.46
C THR A 421 2.31 -21.48 -2.80
N HIS A 422 1.32 -21.06 -3.57
CA HIS A 422 -0.05 -20.85 -3.05
C HIS A 422 -0.65 -22.09 -2.38
N ASP A 423 -0.27 -23.32 -2.80
CA ASP A 423 -0.79 -24.60 -2.33
C ASP A 423 0.26 -25.47 -1.59
N ALA A 424 1.54 -25.10 -1.65
CA ALA A 424 2.63 -25.75 -0.91
C ALA A 424 3.10 -24.85 0.25
N PRO A 425 2.89 -25.26 1.52
CA PRO A 425 3.27 -24.46 2.66
C PRO A 425 4.79 -24.28 2.74
N PRO A 426 5.28 -23.21 3.38
CA PRO A 426 6.70 -22.90 3.40
C PRO A 426 7.55 -24.00 4.02
N PHE A 427 8.69 -24.23 3.42
CA PHE A 427 9.76 -25.06 3.94
C PHE A 427 11.09 -24.34 3.82
N THR A 428 12.02 -24.60 4.73
CA THR A 428 13.31 -23.92 4.78
C THR A 428 14.47 -24.87 4.55
N ARG A 429 15.41 -24.48 3.68
CA ARG A 429 16.59 -25.25 3.30
C ARG A 429 17.87 -24.42 3.45
N LEU A 430 18.98 -25.09 3.69
CA LEU A 430 20.33 -24.57 3.49
C LEU A 430 20.76 -24.91 2.07
N ILE A 431 21.16 -23.90 1.31
CA ILE A 431 21.55 -24.00 -0.09
C ILE A 431 22.99 -23.49 -0.25
N ASP A 432 23.79 -24.13 -1.11
CA ASP A 432 25.14 -23.68 -1.41
C ASP A 432 25.18 -22.58 -2.50
N ALA A 433 26.33 -21.98 -2.71
CA ALA A 433 26.55 -20.91 -3.68
C ALA A 433 26.31 -21.33 -5.16
N LYS A 434 26.05 -22.60 -5.43
CA LYS A 434 25.70 -23.13 -6.75
C LYS A 434 24.21 -23.46 -6.89
N GLY A 435 23.40 -23.20 -5.86
CA GLY A 435 21.98 -23.49 -5.84
C GLY A 435 21.62 -24.93 -5.41
N LYS A 436 22.60 -25.73 -4.92
CA LYS A 436 22.36 -27.10 -4.47
C LYS A 436 21.90 -27.12 -3.02
N THR A 437 20.84 -27.86 -2.72
CA THR A 437 20.39 -28.12 -1.35
C THR A 437 21.41 -28.92 -0.56
N VAL A 438 21.86 -28.37 0.55
CA VAL A 438 22.80 -28.98 1.51
C VAL A 438 22.06 -29.70 2.61
N ALA A 439 20.97 -29.11 3.11
CA ALA A 439 20.14 -29.67 4.16
C ALA A 439 18.73 -29.13 4.14
N GLU A 440 17.77 -29.93 4.56
CA GLU A 440 16.43 -29.46 4.95
C GLU A 440 16.46 -29.00 6.41
N LEU A 441 16.03 -27.80 6.69
CA LEU A 441 16.09 -27.20 8.03
C LEU A 441 14.73 -27.19 8.73
N ALA A 442 13.66 -26.96 8.00
CA ALA A 442 12.30 -26.99 8.54
C ALA A 442 11.28 -27.30 7.45
N LYS A 443 10.23 -28.02 7.83
CA LYS A 443 9.00 -28.24 7.03
C LYS A 443 7.79 -27.76 7.82
N SER A 444 6.77 -27.31 7.11
CA SER A 444 5.48 -27.00 7.72
C SER A 444 4.77 -28.28 8.19
N ASP A 445 4.07 -28.17 9.32
CA ASP A 445 3.21 -29.23 9.84
C ASP A 445 1.75 -28.91 9.44
N MET A 446 1.19 -29.76 8.59
CA MET A 446 -0.16 -29.67 8.04
C MET A 446 -1.17 -30.56 8.79
N THR A 447 -0.76 -31.26 9.86
CA THR A 447 -1.61 -32.25 10.54
C THR A 447 -2.97 -31.67 10.95
N LYS A 448 -2.98 -30.48 11.56
CA LYS A 448 -4.23 -29.84 11.95
C LYS A 448 -5.04 -29.34 10.76
N PHE A 449 -4.39 -28.89 9.70
CA PHE A 449 -5.06 -28.49 8.45
C PHE A 449 -5.84 -29.67 7.83
N GLU A 450 -5.22 -30.85 7.80
CA GLU A 450 -5.82 -32.07 7.28
C GLU A 450 -6.94 -32.58 8.20
N GLN A 451 -6.73 -32.56 9.53
CA GLN A 451 -7.74 -32.95 10.53
C GLN A 451 -9.00 -32.08 10.47
N LEU A 452 -8.85 -30.78 10.14
CA LEU A 452 -9.96 -29.85 9.96
C LEU A 452 -10.63 -29.98 8.59
N GLY A 453 -10.13 -30.82 7.69
CA GLY A 453 -10.67 -30.99 6.34
C GLY A 453 -10.57 -29.75 5.46
N LEU A 454 -9.59 -28.86 5.75
CA LEU A 454 -9.45 -27.62 5.01
C LEU A 454 -8.99 -27.83 3.58
N LYS A 455 -9.50 -27.03 2.66
CA LYS A 455 -9.02 -27.00 1.27
C LYS A 455 -7.90 -26.01 1.10
N LYS A 456 -6.93 -26.35 0.28
CA LYS A 456 -5.90 -25.41 -0.19
C LYS A 456 -6.51 -24.31 -1.04
N VAL A 457 -5.91 -23.15 -1.01
CA VAL A 457 -6.24 -22.06 -1.92
C VAL A 457 -5.94 -22.49 -3.36
N GLU A 458 -6.83 -22.16 -4.28
CA GLU A 458 -6.64 -22.47 -5.70
C GLU A 458 -6.11 -21.24 -6.45
N LEU A 459 -5.08 -21.42 -7.26
CA LEU A 459 -4.63 -20.42 -8.21
C LEU A 459 -5.44 -20.51 -9.49
N ILE A 460 -6.13 -19.44 -9.84
CA ILE A 460 -6.92 -19.29 -11.05
C ILE A 460 -6.07 -18.62 -12.12
N LYS A 461 -6.11 -19.13 -13.35
CA LYS A 461 -5.55 -18.47 -14.52
C LYS A 461 -6.69 -18.06 -15.46
N PHE A 462 -6.73 -16.80 -15.88
CA PHE A 462 -7.77 -16.28 -16.78
C PHE A 462 -7.18 -15.26 -17.77
N LYS A 463 -7.93 -14.93 -18.81
CA LYS A 463 -7.55 -13.89 -19.77
C LYS A 463 -8.01 -12.52 -19.29
N SER A 464 -7.17 -11.49 -19.49
CA SER A 464 -7.59 -10.08 -19.36
C SER A 464 -8.82 -9.81 -20.21
N ALA A 465 -9.60 -8.79 -19.88
CA ALA A 465 -10.85 -8.47 -20.58
C ALA A 465 -10.70 -8.29 -22.09
N ASP A 466 -9.54 -7.82 -22.56
CA ASP A 466 -9.19 -7.68 -23.99
C ASP A 466 -8.53 -8.94 -24.58
N GLY A 467 -8.34 -10.00 -23.80
CA GLY A 467 -7.71 -11.25 -24.21
C GLY A 467 -6.19 -11.18 -24.43
N SER A 468 -5.58 -10.02 -24.26
CA SER A 468 -4.16 -9.78 -24.61
C SER A 468 -3.17 -10.47 -23.67
N ARG A 469 -3.59 -10.82 -22.44
CA ARG A 469 -2.69 -11.25 -21.38
C ARG A 469 -3.30 -12.33 -20.49
N ASP A 470 -2.46 -13.24 -19.99
CA ASP A 470 -2.80 -14.13 -18.89
C ASP A 470 -2.68 -13.37 -17.57
N LEU A 471 -3.74 -13.41 -16.77
CA LEU A 471 -3.85 -12.87 -15.42
C LEU A 471 -4.13 -14.01 -14.44
N PHE A 472 -3.91 -13.74 -13.16
CA PHE A 472 -4.11 -14.72 -12.10
C PHE A 472 -5.07 -14.21 -11.04
N GLY A 473 -5.69 -15.15 -10.35
CA GLY A 473 -6.51 -14.92 -9.18
C GLY A 473 -6.32 -16.04 -8.17
N VAL A 474 -6.81 -15.84 -6.96
CA VAL A 474 -6.86 -16.87 -5.92
C VAL A 474 -8.30 -17.11 -5.49
N LEU A 475 -8.64 -18.37 -5.18
CA LEU A 475 -9.96 -18.78 -4.72
C LEU A 475 -9.83 -19.54 -3.40
N HIS A 476 -10.56 -19.09 -2.39
CA HIS A 476 -10.64 -19.67 -1.06
C HIS A 476 -11.97 -20.39 -0.88
N PHE A 477 -11.94 -21.50 -0.15
CA PHE A 477 -13.08 -22.37 0.09
C PHE A 477 -13.42 -22.43 1.58
N PRO A 478 -14.70 -22.61 1.96
CA PRO A 478 -15.08 -22.89 3.34
C PRO A 478 -14.58 -24.27 3.79
N SER A 479 -14.41 -24.47 5.08
CA SER A 479 -13.95 -25.74 5.65
C SER A 479 -14.90 -26.91 5.36
N ASN A 480 -16.20 -26.62 5.25
CA ASN A 480 -17.26 -27.57 4.92
C ASN A 480 -17.67 -27.52 3.44
N PHE A 481 -16.75 -27.21 2.53
CA PHE A 481 -17.04 -27.11 1.10
C PHE A 481 -17.60 -28.41 0.53
N ASP A 482 -18.74 -28.26 -0.18
CA ASP A 482 -19.41 -29.34 -0.90
C ASP A 482 -19.54 -28.94 -2.40
N PRO A 483 -18.89 -29.64 -3.33
CA PRO A 483 -18.91 -29.28 -4.75
C PRO A 483 -20.31 -29.38 -5.41
N ASN A 484 -21.28 -30.01 -4.73
CA ASN A 484 -22.68 -30.13 -5.21
C ASN A 484 -23.55 -28.96 -4.74
N LYS A 485 -23.06 -28.07 -3.90
CA LYS A 485 -23.75 -26.86 -3.44
C LYS A 485 -23.30 -25.65 -4.25
N LYS A 486 -24.19 -24.67 -4.41
CA LYS A 486 -23.88 -23.38 -4.99
C LYS A 486 -23.57 -22.36 -3.87
N TYR A 487 -22.44 -21.71 -3.98
CA TYR A 487 -21.98 -20.69 -3.03
C TYR A 487 -22.02 -19.29 -3.64
N PRO A 488 -22.45 -18.27 -2.90
CA PRO A 488 -22.20 -16.90 -3.28
C PRO A 488 -20.68 -16.64 -3.27
N LEU A 489 -20.22 -15.71 -4.12
CA LEU A 489 -18.82 -15.33 -4.24
C LEU A 489 -18.60 -13.93 -3.67
N LEU A 490 -17.58 -13.75 -2.85
CA LEU A 490 -17.07 -12.44 -2.44
C LEU A 490 -15.72 -12.18 -3.13
N VAL A 491 -15.61 -11.02 -3.77
CA VAL A 491 -14.35 -10.55 -4.36
C VAL A 491 -13.71 -9.51 -3.43
N SER A 492 -12.53 -9.82 -2.93
CA SER A 492 -11.68 -8.86 -2.22
C SER A 492 -10.84 -8.10 -3.23
N VAL A 493 -10.99 -6.78 -3.30
CA VAL A 493 -10.35 -5.99 -4.34
C VAL A 493 -9.58 -4.78 -3.80
N TYR A 494 -8.44 -4.48 -4.43
CA TYR A 494 -7.82 -3.16 -4.40
C TYR A 494 -7.70 -2.62 -5.84
N ALA A 495 -7.04 -3.35 -6.73
CA ALA A 495 -6.87 -3.09 -8.16
C ALA A 495 -6.11 -1.79 -8.52
N GLY A 496 -5.59 -1.05 -7.56
CA GLY A 496 -4.79 0.16 -7.81
C GLY A 496 -3.47 -0.15 -8.55
N PRO A 497 -2.84 0.85 -9.18
CA PRO A 497 -1.60 0.67 -9.93
C PRO A 497 -0.50 -0.01 -9.10
N GLY A 498 0.10 -1.08 -9.65
CA GLY A 498 1.15 -1.85 -9.00
C GLY A 498 0.67 -2.80 -7.89
N TRP A 499 -0.64 -2.97 -7.67
CA TRP A 499 -1.16 -3.91 -6.68
C TRP A 499 -1.48 -5.26 -7.33
N ALA A 500 -1.10 -6.37 -6.67
CA ALA A 500 -1.39 -7.72 -7.12
C ALA A 500 -2.58 -8.31 -6.35
N GLY A 501 -3.54 -8.91 -7.06
CA GLY A 501 -4.67 -9.63 -6.49
C GLY A 501 -4.37 -11.09 -6.22
N ALA A 502 -3.35 -11.65 -6.88
CA ALA A 502 -2.89 -13.03 -6.72
C ALA A 502 -1.47 -13.10 -6.14
N SER A 503 -1.12 -14.21 -5.55
CA SER A 503 0.20 -14.42 -4.92
C SER A 503 0.54 -15.89 -4.86
N GLU A 504 1.79 -16.23 -5.12
CA GLU A 504 2.38 -17.56 -4.89
C GLU A 504 2.92 -17.72 -3.45
N ARG A 505 2.17 -17.22 -2.49
CA ARG A 505 2.41 -17.44 -1.07
C ARG A 505 1.34 -18.34 -0.51
N PHE A 506 1.76 -19.33 0.28
CA PHE A 506 0.82 -20.20 0.98
C PHE A 506 -0.05 -19.39 1.96
N ALA A 507 -1.34 -19.66 1.91
CA ALA A 507 -2.29 -19.11 2.85
C ALA A 507 -3.32 -20.19 3.22
N THR A 508 -3.82 -20.17 4.43
CA THR A 508 -5.05 -20.86 4.80
C THR A 508 -6.23 -20.10 4.21
N SER A 509 -7.41 -20.73 4.17
CA SER A 509 -8.63 -20.09 3.65
C SER A 509 -8.90 -18.76 4.34
N ASN A 510 -9.46 -17.82 3.57
CA ASN A 510 -9.96 -16.56 4.12
C ASN A 510 -11.11 -16.87 5.10
N PRO A 511 -11.09 -16.35 6.35
CA PRO A 511 -12.12 -16.67 7.34
C PRO A 511 -13.55 -16.33 6.92
N PHE A 512 -13.77 -15.35 6.03
CA PHE A 512 -15.11 -15.02 5.55
C PHE A 512 -15.77 -16.16 4.76
N THR A 513 -15.02 -17.15 4.29
CA THR A 513 -15.57 -18.35 3.70
C THR A 513 -16.48 -19.11 4.66
N GLU A 514 -16.21 -19.02 5.97
CA GLU A 514 -16.98 -19.72 6.99
C GLU A 514 -18.41 -19.18 7.19
N TYR A 515 -18.71 -18.00 6.63
CA TYR A 515 -20.10 -17.53 6.50
C TYR A 515 -20.85 -18.20 5.33
N GLY A 516 -20.24 -19.14 4.63
CA GLY A 516 -20.84 -19.86 3.51
C GLY A 516 -20.58 -19.21 2.15
N PHE A 517 -19.48 -18.46 2.02
CA PHE A 517 -19.03 -17.86 0.77
C PHE A 517 -17.82 -18.59 0.18
N LEU A 518 -17.61 -18.43 -1.12
CA LEU A 518 -16.29 -18.47 -1.73
C LEU A 518 -15.69 -17.07 -1.63
N VAL A 519 -14.39 -16.96 -1.48
CA VAL A 519 -13.71 -15.66 -1.51
C VAL A 519 -12.62 -15.69 -2.58
N ALA A 520 -12.62 -14.69 -3.47
CA ALA A 520 -11.61 -14.57 -4.52
C ALA A 520 -10.96 -13.19 -4.53
N SER A 521 -9.78 -13.10 -5.15
CA SER A 521 -9.15 -11.85 -5.58
C SER A 521 -8.45 -12.07 -6.91
N PHE A 522 -8.34 -11.03 -7.73
CA PHE A 522 -7.86 -11.13 -9.11
C PHE A 522 -6.83 -10.05 -9.41
N ASP A 523 -5.81 -10.42 -10.19
CA ASP A 523 -4.91 -9.47 -10.85
C ASP A 523 -5.65 -8.67 -11.92
N THR A 524 -5.05 -7.55 -12.29
CA THR A 524 -5.42 -6.73 -13.44
C THR A 524 -4.20 -6.47 -14.29
N ARG A 525 -4.36 -5.88 -15.47
CA ARG A 525 -3.23 -5.44 -16.30
C ARG A 525 -2.34 -4.41 -15.60
N GLY A 526 -2.86 -3.72 -14.56
CA GLY A 526 -2.10 -2.82 -13.71
C GLY A 526 -1.35 -3.48 -12.55
N SER A 527 -1.36 -4.82 -12.43
CA SER A 527 -0.74 -5.54 -11.31
C SER A 527 0.79 -5.55 -11.38
N ALA A 528 1.44 -5.60 -10.21
CA ALA A 528 2.90 -5.66 -10.08
C ALA A 528 3.50 -6.90 -10.75
N GLY A 529 4.73 -6.77 -11.25
CA GLY A 529 5.50 -7.88 -11.82
C GLY A 529 5.23 -8.16 -13.29
N LEU A 530 4.21 -7.54 -13.87
CA LEU A 530 3.87 -7.68 -15.29
C LEU A 530 4.73 -6.79 -16.21
N GLY A 531 5.57 -5.92 -15.61
CA GLY A 531 6.42 -4.97 -16.27
C GLY A 531 5.73 -3.66 -16.68
N LYS A 532 6.53 -2.66 -17.02
CA LYS A 532 6.08 -1.28 -17.28
C LYS A 532 5.09 -1.18 -18.44
N LYS A 533 5.31 -1.92 -19.52
CA LYS A 533 4.40 -1.94 -20.68
C LYS A 533 3.01 -2.48 -20.36
N ALA A 534 2.88 -3.39 -19.38
CA ALA A 534 1.58 -3.85 -18.94
C ALA A 534 0.86 -2.75 -18.15
N MET A 535 1.58 -2.06 -17.27
CA MET A 535 1.05 -0.95 -16.49
C MET A 535 0.63 0.25 -17.36
N ASP A 536 1.25 0.45 -18.52
CA ASP A 536 0.84 1.51 -19.46
C ASP A 536 -0.62 1.35 -19.92
N ALA A 537 -1.20 0.14 -19.85
CA ALA A 537 -2.60 -0.10 -20.21
C ALA A 537 -3.60 0.68 -19.35
N ILE A 538 -3.26 1.00 -18.10
CA ILE A 538 -4.13 1.78 -17.21
C ILE A 538 -3.92 3.29 -17.35
N TYR A 539 -2.86 3.74 -18.03
CA TYR A 539 -2.56 5.16 -18.17
C TYR A 539 -3.65 5.89 -18.94
N MET A 540 -4.14 6.98 -18.41
CA MET A 540 -5.28 7.77 -18.86
C MET A 540 -6.64 7.04 -18.81
N HIS A 541 -6.71 5.83 -18.22
CA HIS A 541 -7.88 4.95 -18.24
C HIS A 541 -8.20 4.31 -16.87
N LEU A 542 -7.80 4.95 -15.75
CA LEU A 542 -8.17 4.45 -14.42
C LEU A 542 -9.68 4.32 -14.27
N GLY A 543 -10.13 3.18 -13.75
CA GLY A 543 -11.55 2.85 -13.58
C GLY A 543 -12.18 2.18 -14.81
N VAL A 544 -11.39 1.86 -15.82
CA VAL A 544 -11.87 1.15 -17.00
C VAL A 544 -11.19 -0.21 -17.10
N VAL A 545 -9.90 -0.20 -17.38
CA VAL A 545 -9.11 -1.40 -17.69
C VAL A 545 -9.11 -2.41 -16.56
N GLU A 546 -8.87 -1.94 -15.35
CA GLU A 546 -8.80 -2.79 -14.17
C GLU A 546 -10.17 -3.28 -13.71
N MET A 547 -11.24 -2.51 -13.94
CA MET A 547 -12.61 -2.95 -13.63
C MET A 547 -13.09 -4.03 -14.62
N ASP A 548 -12.77 -3.85 -15.89
CA ASP A 548 -13.06 -4.84 -16.92
C ASP A 548 -12.31 -6.17 -16.65
N ASP A 549 -11.05 -6.10 -16.18
CA ASP A 549 -10.26 -7.27 -15.79
C ASP A 549 -10.83 -7.96 -14.53
N GLN A 550 -11.33 -7.22 -13.53
CA GLN A 550 -12.02 -7.78 -12.37
C GLN A 550 -13.28 -8.56 -12.80
N ALA A 551 -14.08 -7.99 -13.70
CA ALA A 551 -15.26 -8.66 -14.25
C ALA A 551 -14.87 -9.91 -15.05
N ALA A 552 -13.79 -9.88 -15.82
CA ALA A 552 -13.26 -11.04 -16.54
C ALA A 552 -12.83 -12.16 -15.58
N GLY A 553 -12.16 -11.81 -14.47
CA GLY A 553 -11.80 -12.74 -13.41
C GLY A 553 -13.03 -13.45 -12.80
N VAL A 554 -14.08 -12.70 -12.47
CA VAL A 554 -15.34 -13.26 -11.97
C VAL A 554 -15.99 -14.18 -13.03
N LYS A 555 -16.08 -13.74 -14.27
CA LYS A 555 -16.68 -14.51 -15.38
C LYS A 555 -15.93 -15.82 -15.65
N SER A 556 -14.63 -15.88 -15.41
CA SER A 556 -13.84 -17.11 -15.55
C SER A 556 -14.24 -18.23 -14.58
N LEU A 557 -15.02 -17.91 -13.54
CA LEU A 557 -15.54 -18.87 -12.57
C LEU A 557 -16.98 -19.33 -12.85
N TRP A 558 -17.66 -18.77 -13.86
CA TRP A 558 -19.09 -19.05 -14.09
C TRP A 558 -19.41 -20.49 -14.52
N ASP A 559 -18.46 -21.16 -15.15
CA ASP A 559 -18.62 -22.55 -15.58
C ASP A 559 -18.47 -23.56 -14.41
N ARG A 560 -18.11 -23.09 -13.23
CA ARG A 560 -17.97 -23.93 -12.05
C ARG A 560 -19.33 -24.15 -11.40
N ALA A 561 -19.79 -25.40 -11.37
CA ALA A 561 -21.14 -25.79 -10.89
C ALA A 561 -21.45 -25.26 -9.48
N TYR A 562 -20.42 -25.11 -8.63
CA TYR A 562 -20.55 -24.66 -7.25
C TYR A 562 -20.52 -23.12 -7.10
N VAL A 563 -20.31 -22.35 -8.16
CA VAL A 563 -20.37 -20.89 -8.11
C VAL A 563 -21.77 -20.39 -8.43
N ASN A 564 -22.33 -19.57 -7.55
CA ASN A 564 -23.58 -18.88 -7.83
C ASN A 564 -23.26 -17.54 -8.52
N LYS A 565 -23.29 -17.53 -9.85
CA LYS A 565 -22.95 -16.36 -10.68
C LYS A 565 -23.85 -15.14 -10.46
N ASP A 566 -25.08 -15.36 -9.94
CA ASP A 566 -26.06 -14.30 -9.70
C ASP A 566 -25.92 -13.70 -8.29
N ARG A 567 -24.98 -14.22 -7.47
CA ARG A 567 -24.75 -13.81 -6.08
C ARG A 567 -23.28 -13.50 -5.83
N VAL A 568 -22.78 -12.51 -6.56
CA VAL A 568 -21.38 -12.05 -6.45
C VAL A 568 -21.34 -10.72 -5.77
N GLY A 569 -20.61 -10.64 -4.64
CA GLY A 569 -20.28 -9.41 -3.93
C GLY A 569 -18.84 -8.98 -4.17
N ILE A 570 -18.58 -7.69 -4.06
CA ILE A 570 -17.22 -7.11 -4.15
C ILE A 570 -16.99 -6.09 -3.03
N TYR A 571 -15.81 -6.10 -2.42
CA TYR A 571 -15.50 -5.17 -1.34
C TYR A 571 -14.04 -4.73 -1.34
N GLY A 572 -13.82 -3.49 -0.93
CA GLY A 572 -12.50 -2.92 -0.77
C GLY A 572 -12.52 -1.53 -0.14
N THR A 573 -11.33 -1.01 0.12
CA THR A 573 -11.12 0.30 0.74
C THR A 573 -10.24 1.16 -0.14
N SER A 574 -10.44 2.49 -0.15
CA SER A 574 -9.64 3.43 -0.94
C SER A 574 -9.82 3.18 -2.45
N TYR A 575 -8.75 2.90 -3.19
CA TYR A 575 -8.88 2.43 -4.58
C TYR A 575 -9.76 1.17 -4.69
N GLY A 576 -9.68 0.26 -3.70
CA GLY A 576 -10.56 -0.91 -3.63
C GLY A 576 -12.03 -0.56 -3.41
N GLY A 577 -12.32 0.51 -2.68
CA GLY A 577 -13.67 1.07 -2.55
C GLY A 577 -14.17 1.63 -3.88
N TYR A 578 -13.32 2.36 -4.59
CA TYR A 578 -13.57 2.82 -5.96
C TYR A 578 -13.85 1.64 -6.91
N ALA A 579 -12.99 0.64 -6.90
CA ALA A 579 -13.15 -0.55 -7.71
C ALA A 579 -14.47 -1.28 -7.38
N SER A 580 -14.83 -1.39 -6.10
CA SER A 580 -16.07 -2.03 -5.67
C SER A 580 -17.31 -1.31 -6.21
N ALA A 581 -17.38 0.01 -6.04
CA ALA A 581 -18.50 0.81 -6.54
C ALA A 581 -18.57 0.74 -8.07
N LEU A 582 -17.43 0.94 -8.73
CA LEU A 582 -17.42 1.05 -10.18
C LEU A 582 -17.64 -0.29 -10.88
N CYS A 583 -17.14 -1.40 -10.35
CA CYS A 583 -17.43 -2.74 -10.84
C CYS A 583 -18.95 -3.03 -10.79
N LEU A 584 -19.64 -2.72 -9.69
CA LEU A 584 -21.08 -2.89 -9.57
C LEU A 584 -21.84 -2.03 -10.59
N LEU A 585 -21.39 -0.81 -10.83
CA LEU A 585 -22.04 0.15 -11.73
C LEU A 585 -21.76 -0.13 -13.22
N ARG A 586 -20.54 -0.58 -13.55
CA ARG A 586 -20.15 -0.86 -14.95
C ARG A 586 -20.50 -2.27 -15.40
N HIS A 587 -20.46 -3.23 -14.47
CA HIS A 587 -20.66 -4.66 -14.74
C HIS A 587 -21.79 -5.26 -13.88
N PRO A 588 -23.03 -4.71 -13.98
CA PRO A 588 -24.16 -5.18 -13.18
C PRO A 588 -24.57 -6.63 -13.49
N GLU A 589 -24.05 -7.20 -14.58
CA GLU A 589 -24.21 -8.61 -14.94
C GLU A 589 -23.24 -9.52 -14.17
N ALA A 590 -22.15 -8.98 -13.64
CA ALA A 590 -21.11 -9.73 -12.92
C ALA A 590 -21.17 -9.54 -11.41
N PHE A 591 -21.73 -8.43 -10.93
CA PHE A 591 -21.76 -8.08 -9.51
C PHE A 591 -23.17 -7.73 -9.05
N ALA A 592 -23.63 -8.38 -7.97
CA ALA A 592 -24.95 -8.19 -7.36
C ALA A 592 -24.91 -7.27 -6.13
N ALA A 593 -23.76 -7.14 -5.45
CA ALA A 593 -23.61 -6.28 -4.29
C ALA A 593 -22.18 -5.71 -4.18
N ALA A 594 -22.03 -4.49 -3.66
CA ALA A 594 -20.74 -3.89 -3.41
C ALA A 594 -20.68 -3.16 -2.06
N SER A 595 -19.57 -3.32 -1.34
CA SER A 595 -19.21 -2.51 -0.16
C SER A 595 -18.02 -1.62 -0.51
N ALA A 596 -18.27 -0.33 -0.71
CA ALA A 596 -17.30 0.68 -1.13
C ALA A 596 -16.88 1.54 0.08
N ALA A 597 -15.68 1.29 0.62
CA ALA A 597 -15.19 2.01 1.78
C ALA A 597 -14.16 3.06 1.38
N SER A 598 -14.29 4.29 1.92
CA SER A 598 -13.39 5.45 1.70
C SER A 598 -12.97 5.59 0.23
N ALA A 599 -13.95 5.50 -0.66
CA ALA A 599 -13.75 5.38 -2.10
C ALA A 599 -13.46 6.72 -2.76
N VAL A 600 -12.45 6.78 -3.63
CA VAL A 600 -12.44 7.76 -4.72
C VAL A 600 -13.67 7.44 -5.58
N THR A 601 -14.43 8.46 -5.98
CA THR A 601 -15.63 8.27 -6.82
C THR A 601 -15.49 8.97 -8.16
N SER A 602 -14.54 9.89 -8.23
CA SER A 602 -14.16 10.61 -9.43
C SER A 602 -12.74 11.15 -9.28
N TRP A 603 -11.91 10.96 -10.28
CA TRP A 603 -10.51 11.43 -10.28
C TRP A 603 -10.40 12.97 -10.32
N TYR A 604 -11.44 13.69 -10.66
CA TYR A 604 -11.52 15.15 -10.44
C TYR A 604 -11.43 15.58 -8.97
N GLN A 605 -11.64 14.63 -8.02
CA GLN A 605 -11.70 14.91 -6.59
C GLN A 605 -10.42 14.53 -5.83
N TYR A 606 -9.45 13.92 -6.50
CA TYR A 606 -8.21 13.51 -5.87
C TYR A 606 -7.05 14.44 -6.25
N ASP A 607 -5.92 14.36 -5.52
CA ASP A 607 -4.81 15.28 -5.66
C ASP A 607 -4.11 15.22 -7.03
N THR A 608 -3.33 16.29 -7.32
CA THR A 608 -2.61 16.44 -8.58
C THR A 608 -1.51 15.41 -8.77
N ILE A 609 -0.69 15.14 -7.74
CA ILE A 609 0.54 14.33 -7.90
C ILE A 609 0.21 12.88 -8.25
N TYR A 610 -0.73 12.26 -7.51
CA TYR A 610 -1.17 10.90 -7.79
C TYR A 610 -2.00 10.85 -9.08
N THR A 611 -3.04 11.67 -9.14
CA THR A 611 -4.01 11.56 -10.23
C THR A 611 -3.37 11.86 -11.58
N GLU A 612 -2.59 12.92 -11.68
CA GLU A 612 -2.00 13.34 -12.95
C GLU A 612 -0.86 12.41 -13.41
N ARG A 613 -0.22 11.69 -12.49
CA ARG A 613 0.72 10.63 -12.83
C ARG A 613 0.07 9.55 -13.69
N TYR A 614 -1.17 9.18 -13.38
CA TYR A 614 -1.85 8.07 -14.04
C TYR A 614 -2.89 8.52 -15.06
N MET A 615 -3.45 9.73 -14.92
CA MET A 615 -4.57 10.22 -15.73
C MET A 615 -4.21 11.46 -16.55
N TRP A 616 -3.05 12.07 -16.33
CA TRP A 616 -2.70 13.40 -16.82
C TRP A 616 -3.74 14.46 -16.36
N ILE A 617 -3.78 15.64 -16.94
CA ILE A 617 -4.73 16.67 -16.54
C ILE A 617 -6.09 16.49 -17.22
N PRO A 618 -7.21 16.82 -16.52
CA PRO A 618 -8.54 16.64 -17.09
C PRO A 618 -8.84 17.51 -18.31
N GLN A 619 -8.10 18.61 -18.49
CA GLN A 619 -8.21 19.48 -19.67
C GLN A 619 -7.79 18.78 -20.97
N GLU A 620 -6.88 17.80 -20.88
CA GLU A 620 -6.34 17.04 -22.02
C GLU A 620 -6.83 15.59 -22.06
N ASN A 621 -7.39 15.07 -20.98
CA ASN A 621 -7.93 13.70 -20.88
C ASN A 621 -9.37 13.66 -20.33
N LYS A 622 -10.22 14.54 -20.79
CA LYS A 622 -11.61 14.61 -20.33
C LYS A 622 -12.33 13.28 -20.43
N ASP A 623 -12.18 12.57 -21.54
CA ASP A 623 -12.88 11.29 -21.79
C ASP A 623 -12.44 10.19 -20.81
N GLY A 624 -11.16 10.13 -20.45
CA GLY A 624 -10.64 9.19 -19.45
C GLY A 624 -11.19 9.49 -18.05
N TYR A 625 -11.22 10.77 -17.65
CA TYR A 625 -11.81 11.18 -16.38
C TYR A 625 -13.30 10.85 -16.30
N GLU A 626 -14.07 11.10 -17.38
CA GLU A 626 -15.49 10.74 -17.44
C GLU A 626 -15.69 9.22 -17.45
N ALA A 627 -14.85 8.46 -18.14
CA ALA A 627 -14.94 7.01 -18.15
C ALA A 627 -14.63 6.37 -16.78
N GLY A 628 -13.78 7.00 -15.98
CA GLY A 628 -13.47 6.60 -14.61
C GLY A 628 -14.40 7.20 -13.54
N ASN A 629 -15.41 7.98 -13.91
CA ASN A 629 -16.33 8.67 -12.99
C ASN A 629 -17.51 7.77 -12.63
N ALA A 630 -17.63 7.37 -11.35
CA ALA A 630 -18.70 6.50 -10.88
C ALA A 630 -20.10 7.11 -11.12
N MET A 631 -20.24 8.45 -11.01
CA MET A 631 -21.53 9.11 -11.20
C MET A 631 -22.08 8.95 -12.63
N LYS A 632 -21.23 8.68 -13.63
CA LYS A 632 -21.66 8.42 -15.00
C LYS A 632 -22.53 7.18 -15.17
N TYR A 633 -22.34 6.20 -14.27
CA TYR A 633 -22.96 4.87 -14.39
C TYR A 633 -24.07 4.61 -13.38
N ILE A 634 -24.56 5.64 -12.69
CA ILE A 634 -25.60 5.54 -11.63
C ILE A 634 -26.87 4.83 -12.14
N ASP A 635 -27.28 5.12 -13.36
CA ASP A 635 -28.50 4.52 -13.94
C ASP A 635 -28.41 3.00 -14.09
N ASN A 636 -27.20 2.46 -14.23
CA ASN A 636 -26.95 1.02 -14.33
C ASN A 636 -27.08 0.28 -12.99
N LEU A 637 -27.20 0.99 -11.87
CA LEU A 637 -27.31 0.33 -10.56
C LEU A 637 -28.56 -0.55 -10.49
N LYS A 638 -28.34 -1.87 -10.49
CA LYS A 638 -29.36 -2.91 -10.31
C LYS A 638 -29.17 -3.66 -9.00
N GLY A 639 -27.93 -3.78 -8.52
CA GLY A 639 -27.55 -4.48 -7.31
C GLY A 639 -27.65 -3.63 -6.05
N ARG A 640 -27.02 -4.09 -4.97
CA ARG A 640 -26.99 -3.43 -3.66
C ARG A 640 -25.65 -2.74 -3.44
N LEU A 641 -25.69 -1.47 -3.04
CA LEU A 641 -24.51 -0.67 -2.79
C LEU A 641 -24.49 -0.19 -1.33
N MET A 642 -23.41 -0.49 -0.62
CA MET A 642 -23.08 0.12 0.68
C MET A 642 -21.89 1.04 0.50
N ILE A 643 -22.02 2.29 0.99
CA ILE A 643 -20.98 3.31 0.99
C ILE A 643 -20.53 3.52 2.44
N TYR A 644 -19.22 3.50 2.68
CA TYR A 644 -18.62 3.90 3.96
C TYR A 644 -17.61 5.03 3.74
N TYR A 645 -17.59 6.01 4.64
CA TYR A 645 -16.55 7.04 4.68
C TYR A 645 -16.31 7.53 6.11
N GLY A 646 -15.08 7.92 6.41
CA GLY A 646 -14.72 8.61 7.65
C GLY A 646 -14.93 10.12 7.49
N THR A 647 -15.52 10.78 8.50
CA THR A 647 -15.80 12.23 8.41
C THR A 647 -14.53 13.08 8.54
N ALA A 648 -13.44 12.52 9.07
CA ALA A 648 -12.13 13.16 9.19
C ALA A 648 -11.10 12.58 8.19
N ASP A 649 -11.55 11.98 7.08
CA ASP A 649 -10.66 11.45 6.05
C ASP A 649 -9.97 12.59 5.29
N ASN A 650 -8.68 12.78 5.57
CA ASN A 650 -7.83 13.80 4.98
C ASN A 650 -7.11 13.33 3.70
N ASN A 651 -7.36 12.10 3.26
CA ASN A 651 -6.81 11.53 2.03
C ASN A 651 -7.86 11.49 0.91
N VAL A 652 -8.85 10.61 1.05
CA VAL A 652 -10.01 10.57 0.18
C VAL A 652 -11.14 11.34 0.85
N HIS A 653 -11.19 12.61 0.58
CA HIS A 653 -12.09 13.54 1.26
C HIS A 653 -13.55 13.09 1.23
N PRO A 654 -14.35 13.36 2.28
CA PRO A 654 -15.78 13.03 2.36
C PRO A 654 -16.61 13.51 1.16
N THR A 655 -16.17 14.56 0.44
CA THR A 655 -16.80 15.04 -0.78
C THR A 655 -16.96 13.95 -1.86
N ASN A 656 -16.06 12.97 -1.92
CA ASN A 656 -16.21 11.84 -2.84
C ASN A 656 -17.50 11.06 -2.55
N ALA A 657 -17.71 10.68 -1.28
CA ALA A 657 -18.91 9.97 -0.86
C ALA A 657 -20.17 10.85 -1.03
N MET A 658 -20.09 12.13 -0.64
CA MET A 658 -21.22 13.07 -0.75
C MET A 658 -21.71 13.26 -2.19
N GLN A 659 -20.81 13.36 -3.17
CA GLN A 659 -21.19 13.47 -4.58
C GLN A 659 -21.85 12.19 -5.09
N LEU A 660 -21.33 11.01 -4.74
CA LEU A 660 -21.94 9.73 -5.11
C LEU A 660 -23.34 9.58 -4.49
N ILE A 661 -23.47 9.88 -3.19
CA ILE A 661 -24.74 9.87 -2.46
C ILE A 661 -25.76 10.80 -3.13
N GLN A 662 -25.37 12.05 -3.44
CA GLN A 662 -26.24 13.02 -4.11
C GLN A 662 -26.70 12.52 -5.49
N ALA A 663 -25.78 11.93 -6.27
CA ALA A 663 -26.11 11.41 -7.60
C ALA A 663 -27.11 10.23 -7.52
N LEU A 664 -26.89 9.30 -6.58
CA LEU A 664 -27.81 8.19 -6.32
C LEU A 664 -29.19 8.66 -5.88
N GLN A 665 -29.27 9.64 -4.98
CA GLN A 665 -30.54 10.24 -4.52
C GLN A 665 -31.30 10.91 -5.66
N LYS A 666 -30.61 11.69 -6.50
CA LYS A 666 -31.22 12.36 -7.67
C LYS A 666 -31.76 11.36 -8.70
N ALA A 667 -31.08 10.20 -8.83
CA ALA A 667 -31.50 9.13 -9.72
C ALA A 667 -32.57 8.20 -9.10
N GLY A 668 -33.02 8.46 -7.86
CA GLY A 668 -34.01 7.62 -7.16
C GLY A 668 -33.52 6.21 -6.84
N LYS A 669 -32.20 5.99 -6.70
CA LYS A 669 -31.61 4.68 -6.40
C LYS A 669 -31.60 4.42 -4.90
N SER A 670 -31.82 3.16 -4.51
CA SER A 670 -31.68 2.67 -3.12
C SER A 670 -30.24 2.24 -2.85
N PHE A 671 -29.70 2.65 -1.71
CA PHE A 671 -28.35 2.32 -1.25
C PHE A 671 -28.25 2.45 0.26
N GLU A 672 -27.17 1.93 0.85
CA GLU A 672 -26.87 2.03 2.29
C GLU A 672 -25.66 2.93 2.53
N VAL A 673 -25.66 3.66 3.64
CA VAL A 673 -24.53 4.49 4.07
C VAL A 673 -24.15 4.15 5.49
N GLN A 674 -22.87 3.89 5.70
CA GLN A 674 -22.25 3.81 7.01
C GLN A 674 -21.24 4.96 7.15
N VAL A 675 -21.31 5.68 8.25
CA VAL A 675 -20.43 6.82 8.52
C VAL A 675 -19.49 6.45 9.67
N GLY A 676 -18.21 6.78 9.52
CA GLY A 676 -17.23 6.73 10.60
C GLY A 676 -17.04 8.13 11.23
N PRO A 677 -17.77 8.49 12.29
CA PRO A 677 -17.61 9.81 12.92
C PRO A 677 -16.18 9.99 13.44
N ASP A 678 -15.54 11.11 13.08
CA ASP A 678 -14.13 11.44 13.37
C ASP A 678 -13.10 10.38 12.92
N ALA A 679 -13.52 9.37 12.16
CA ALA A 679 -12.60 8.43 11.55
C ALA A 679 -11.89 9.07 10.36
N GLY A 680 -10.59 8.83 10.24
CA GLY A 680 -9.77 9.17 9.07
C GLY A 680 -9.95 8.16 7.94
N HIS A 681 -8.94 8.06 7.07
CA HIS A 681 -8.91 7.12 5.94
C HIS A 681 -8.88 5.66 6.43
N SER A 682 -10.01 4.98 6.41
CA SER A 682 -10.18 3.63 6.97
C SER A 682 -11.23 2.80 6.23
N GLY A 683 -11.19 1.48 6.47
CA GLY A 683 -12.20 0.55 5.97
C GLY A 683 -13.43 0.47 6.87
N LEU A 684 -14.52 -0.06 6.30
CA LEU A 684 -15.69 -0.45 7.07
C LEU A 684 -15.35 -1.63 8.00
N ARG A 685 -15.94 -1.65 9.18
CA ARG A 685 -15.81 -2.78 10.10
C ARG A 685 -16.28 -4.09 9.45
N PRO A 686 -15.49 -5.18 9.54
CA PRO A 686 -15.80 -6.45 8.89
C PRO A 686 -17.16 -7.04 9.27
N ASP A 687 -17.60 -6.85 10.52
CA ASP A 687 -18.91 -7.32 10.99
C ASP A 687 -20.07 -6.63 10.25
N ARG A 688 -20.00 -5.33 10.03
CA ARG A 688 -21.03 -4.58 9.30
C ARG A 688 -21.02 -4.92 7.81
N MET A 689 -19.84 -5.11 7.24
CA MET A 689 -19.70 -5.55 5.86
C MET A 689 -20.31 -6.93 5.64
N MET A 690 -20.02 -7.89 6.52
CA MET A 690 -20.56 -9.24 6.39
C MET A 690 -22.06 -9.30 6.63
N GLU A 691 -22.60 -8.50 7.55
CA GLU A 691 -24.04 -8.33 7.73
C GLU A 691 -24.71 -7.93 6.42
N PHE A 692 -24.19 -6.90 5.74
CA PHE A 692 -24.68 -6.45 4.44
C PHE A 692 -24.64 -7.56 3.36
N PHE A 693 -23.51 -8.28 3.24
CA PHE A 693 -23.41 -9.32 2.22
C PHE A 693 -24.29 -10.53 2.50
N ILE A 694 -24.43 -10.95 3.76
CA ILE A 694 -25.32 -12.07 4.10
C ILE A 694 -26.77 -11.69 3.82
N GLU A 695 -27.21 -10.49 4.19
CA GLU A 695 -28.58 -10.02 3.89
C GLU A 695 -28.86 -10.02 2.38
N ASN A 696 -27.94 -9.52 1.58
CA ASN A 696 -28.18 -9.28 0.16
C ASN A 696 -27.81 -10.45 -0.76
N LEU A 697 -26.94 -11.35 -0.33
CA LEU A 697 -26.47 -12.46 -1.17
C LEU A 697 -26.87 -13.85 -0.65
N VAL A 698 -27.32 -13.98 0.60
CA VAL A 698 -27.71 -15.26 1.20
C VAL A 698 -29.19 -15.26 1.54
N LEU A 699 -29.68 -14.26 2.28
CA LEU A 699 -31.06 -14.23 2.81
C LEU A 699 -32.07 -13.71 1.80
N ASN A 700 -31.76 -12.69 1.03
CA ASN A 700 -32.64 -12.17 -0.01
C ASN A 700 -32.69 -13.16 -1.20
N LYS A 701 -33.89 -13.69 -1.47
CA LYS A 701 -34.17 -14.60 -2.60
C LYS A 701 -34.39 -13.83 -3.90
#